data_959d825f780ba07ee3aa2ba66530a499
#
_entry.id   959d825f780ba07ee3aa2ba66530a499
#
_cell.length_a   1.000
_cell.length_b   1.000
_cell.length_c   1.000
_cell.angle_alpha   90.00
_cell.angle_beta   90.00
_cell.angle_gamma   90.00
#
_symmetry.space_group_name_H-M   'P 1'
#
loop_
_entity.id
_entity.type
_entity.pdbx_description
1 polymer ?
#
loop_
_entity_poly.entity_id
_entity_poly.type
_entity_poly.pdbx_seq_one_letter_code
_entity_poly.pdbx_strand_id
1 'polypeptide(L)'
;MATNKSLTSYLIMLFRKKVKLFSLFISVLYSFNLSAQPLNFSIEKVKSFDLRSVDANYDFRVNSLESQDAFSKQSFLNDLKKKAELKLGKGKYESTRYLKTMSDSPILIDELGMKRVFTVNGAQIPLAGGTPNDNTVAFSKDSILLGAVNSILWAWDLKTDTFHFPQQFISLIQASGVVTSSGASDPRLLYDPNEDRWVLLFFVGNTPQTSKIVVCFSQTNDPAAGWHMYTLPGNPLNNNRWSDFPSIALSDDKLIMSINLIIPGVSWQLGFDGTVIWEMDKFSGFSGSPVLPSELHHGIMYNGKFIRNLVAVNGWNGYVSKPMFASNRNFSIQNDSTFFLSRVDSAIGGTHSYNISMCPSSIPYGVPPNGKQPIVSASNTYDLSTNDGRWLGALETPTGQVHLVSTTRDFTTNRCALYHGIYRTNDQPDSLVGNIISHSSRDLAYPNIVFLGNEECDTEVLIGFNHSSISEYAGYSAIYYSNDGSYSDIITLKEGEGVVNKLSGPERWGDYFGLQTVYHDPQKAWSSGFYGLSNGGNSSWFSLLQSPDSTALDFEITLSGMGCNHLIEVDVFGGIEPFEFFWDGNKGFSNYSGACSGDSVTFELIDSRGCSNKTNLYIPYANAPAPSIFPNPSLGNLTFAVDAPYSGYLFLRLVNSAGEIIQMGVREINLGRNEVYLWLGNIPSGQYLAQAILSKESSEIIDGDNIIAEKFILLRE
;
A
#
# COMPACT_ATOMS: atom_id res chain seq x y z
N MET A 1 -18.59 -74.68 7.94
CA MET A 1 -17.95 -73.64 8.77
C MET A 1 -17.25 -72.57 7.93
N ALA A 2 -17.95 -71.94 7.01
CA ALA A 2 -17.31 -70.94 6.12
C ALA A 2 -18.23 -69.75 5.74
N THR A 3 -19.23 -69.43 6.55
CA THR A 3 -20.20 -68.36 6.23
C THR A 3 -20.34 -67.25 7.26
N ASN A 4 -19.59 -67.29 8.39
CA ASN A 4 -19.74 -66.29 9.44
C ASN A 4 -18.64 -65.19 9.49
N LYS A 5 -17.59 -65.23 8.62
CA LYS A 5 -16.54 -64.17 8.58
C LYS A 5 -16.87 -62.98 7.70
N SER A 6 -17.82 -63.14 6.73
CA SER A 6 -18.18 -62.09 5.79
C SER A 6 -19.13 -61.03 6.36
N LEU A 7 -20.04 -61.43 7.26
CA LEU A 7 -21.04 -60.51 7.84
C LEU A 7 -20.45 -59.57 8.87
N THR A 8 -19.49 -60.05 9.68
CA THR A 8 -18.81 -59.19 10.71
C THR A 8 -17.92 -58.14 10.10
N SER A 9 -17.23 -58.46 8.99
CA SER A 9 -16.42 -57.48 8.24
C SER A 9 -17.25 -56.39 7.58
N TYR A 10 -18.44 -56.75 7.08
CA TYR A 10 -19.36 -55.79 6.45
C TYR A 10 -20.03 -54.88 7.50
N LEU A 11 -20.40 -55.40 8.64
CA LEU A 11 -20.93 -54.60 9.75
C LEU A 11 -19.90 -53.65 10.36
N ILE A 12 -18.64 -54.04 10.47
CA ILE A 12 -17.55 -53.17 10.94
C ILE A 12 -17.25 -52.05 9.91
N MET A 13 -17.35 -52.33 8.64
CA MET A 13 -17.16 -51.34 7.55
C MET A 13 -18.33 -50.33 7.48
N LEU A 14 -19.55 -50.78 7.72
CA LEU A 14 -20.76 -49.94 7.82
C LEU A 14 -20.74 -49.06 9.09
N PHE A 15 -20.26 -49.63 10.21
CA PHE A 15 -20.11 -48.86 11.45
C PHE A 15 -19.02 -47.79 11.36
N ARG A 16 -17.89 -48.12 10.70
CA ARG A 16 -16.82 -47.12 10.41
C ARG A 16 -17.27 -46.05 9.43
N LYS A 17 -18.08 -46.34 8.42
CA LYS A 17 -18.67 -45.32 7.53
C LYS A 17 -19.69 -44.43 8.24
N LYS A 18 -20.55 -44.98 9.13
CA LYS A 18 -21.51 -44.20 9.89
C LYS A 18 -20.81 -43.33 10.99
N VAL A 19 -19.76 -43.83 11.60
CA VAL A 19 -18.95 -43.04 12.56
C VAL A 19 -18.17 -41.91 11.83
N LYS A 20 -17.65 -42.16 10.63
CA LYS A 20 -17.05 -41.08 9.83
C LYS A 20 -18.06 -40.03 9.30
N LEU A 21 -19.27 -40.48 8.91
CA LEU A 21 -20.34 -39.53 8.55
C LEU A 21 -20.85 -38.75 9.77
N PHE A 22 -20.92 -39.38 10.95
CA PHE A 22 -21.36 -38.72 12.20
C PHE A 22 -20.28 -37.76 12.72
N SER A 23 -18.98 -38.07 12.56
CA SER A 23 -17.91 -37.13 12.88
C SER A 23 -17.79 -35.98 11.86
N LEU A 24 -18.14 -36.24 10.60
CA LEU A 24 -18.23 -35.17 9.58
C LEU A 24 -19.44 -34.25 9.81
N PHE A 25 -20.58 -34.82 10.28
CA PHE A 25 -21.77 -34.04 10.65
C PHE A 25 -21.60 -33.26 11.96
N ILE A 26 -20.82 -33.78 12.91
CA ILE A 26 -20.46 -33.05 14.14
C ILE A 26 -19.43 -31.96 13.86
N SER A 27 -18.51 -32.14 12.91
CA SER A 27 -17.57 -31.09 12.52
C SER A 27 -18.20 -29.94 11.72
N VAL A 28 -19.34 -30.18 11.06
CA VAL A 28 -20.12 -29.12 10.37
C VAL A 28 -21.08 -28.39 11.32
N LEU A 29 -21.41 -29.00 12.48
CA LEU A 29 -22.34 -28.41 13.46
C LEU A 29 -21.66 -27.65 14.60
N TYR A 30 -20.32 -27.58 14.67
CA TYR A 30 -19.58 -26.88 15.72
C TYR A 30 -18.69 -25.73 15.22
N SER A 31 -19.03 -25.10 14.10
CA SER A 31 -18.51 -23.78 13.77
C SER A 31 -19.46 -22.65 14.19
N PHE A 32 -20.12 -22.79 15.34
CA PHE A 32 -20.61 -21.62 16.04
C PHE A 32 -19.41 -20.99 16.77
N ASN A 33 -18.67 -20.13 16.07
CA ASN A 33 -17.83 -19.16 16.73
C ASN A 33 -18.79 -18.25 17.52
N LEU A 34 -18.92 -18.49 18.81
CA LEU A 34 -19.39 -17.48 19.74
C LEU A 34 -18.30 -16.40 19.81
N SER A 35 -18.21 -15.55 18.77
CA SER A 35 -17.50 -14.29 18.90
C SER A 35 -18.26 -13.48 19.96
N ALA A 36 -17.55 -12.99 20.96
CA ALA A 36 -18.13 -12.04 21.87
C ALA A 36 -18.73 -10.87 21.05
N GLN A 37 -19.89 -10.37 21.46
CA GLN A 37 -20.49 -9.19 20.83
C GLN A 37 -19.50 -8.03 20.94
N PRO A 38 -19.34 -7.22 19.88
CA PRO A 38 -18.45 -6.07 19.94
C PRO A 38 -18.93 -5.08 21.00
N LEU A 39 -17.98 -4.35 21.56
CA LEU A 39 -18.22 -3.31 22.53
C LEU A 39 -18.22 -1.95 21.83
N ASN A 40 -19.28 -1.18 22.01
CA ASN A 40 -19.37 0.16 21.49
C ASN A 40 -18.70 1.17 22.43
N PHE A 41 -17.91 2.07 21.85
CA PHE A 41 -17.22 3.15 22.55
C PHE A 41 -17.55 4.50 21.93
N SER A 42 -17.74 5.47 22.80
CA SER A 42 -17.82 6.90 22.45
C SER A 42 -16.56 7.56 22.97
N ILE A 43 -15.54 7.69 22.13
CA ILE A 43 -14.23 8.22 22.52
C ILE A 43 -14.28 9.74 22.45
N GLU A 44 -14.13 10.41 23.57
CA GLU A 44 -14.12 11.89 23.62
C GLU A 44 -12.85 12.45 23.00
N LYS A 45 -13.02 13.56 22.26
CA LYS A 45 -11.90 14.34 21.74
C LYS A 45 -11.14 14.98 22.89
N VAL A 46 -9.84 14.73 22.95
CA VAL A 46 -8.98 15.32 23.98
C VAL A 46 -8.73 16.80 23.68
N LYS A 47 -8.26 17.10 22.47
CA LYS A 47 -7.90 18.45 22.05
C LYS A 47 -7.73 18.53 20.54
N SER A 48 -7.85 19.75 20.01
CA SER A 48 -7.26 20.11 18.71
C SER A 48 -6.03 20.97 18.94
N PHE A 49 -4.97 20.73 18.22
CA PHE A 49 -3.69 21.46 18.37
C PHE A 49 -3.03 21.68 17.00
N ASP A 50 -2.17 22.68 16.92
CA ASP A 50 -1.33 22.98 15.77
C ASP A 50 0.11 22.57 16.14
N LEU A 51 0.77 21.75 15.31
CA LEU A 51 2.14 21.28 15.57
C LEU A 51 3.14 22.43 15.68
N ARG A 52 2.91 23.51 14.93
CA ARG A 52 3.76 24.73 14.99
C ARG A 52 3.67 25.44 16.34
N SER A 53 2.60 25.20 17.11
CA SER A 53 2.40 25.77 18.44
C SER A 53 2.98 24.93 19.59
N VAL A 54 3.46 23.72 19.28
CA VAL A 54 4.04 22.82 20.28
C VAL A 54 5.53 23.12 20.43
N ASP A 55 5.96 23.46 21.65
CA ASP A 55 7.37 23.71 21.93
C ASP A 55 8.24 22.50 21.56
N ALA A 56 9.17 22.72 20.64
CA ALA A 56 10.13 21.72 20.18
C ALA A 56 11.28 21.54 21.22
N ASN A 57 10.93 21.30 22.47
CA ASN A 57 11.91 20.97 23.50
C ASN A 57 12.40 19.53 23.31
N TYR A 58 13.39 19.38 22.44
CA TYR A 58 14.00 18.10 22.15
C TYR A 58 15.10 17.79 23.16
N ASP A 59 14.83 16.86 24.09
CA ASP A 59 15.86 16.31 24.99
C ASP A 59 16.43 15.01 24.40
N PHE A 60 17.61 15.10 23.81
CA PHE A 60 18.35 13.96 23.22
C PHE A 60 18.69 12.83 24.19
N ARG A 61 18.58 13.09 25.50
CA ARG A 61 19.00 12.13 26.54
C ARG A 61 17.95 11.08 26.86
N VAL A 62 16.74 11.16 26.32
CA VAL A 62 15.61 10.27 26.64
C VAL A 62 15.53 9.05 25.70
N ASN A 63 16.65 8.56 25.19
CA ASN A 63 16.65 7.76 23.97
C ASN A 63 16.93 6.26 24.09
N SER A 64 16.76 5.66 25.24
CA SER A 64 16.69 4.19 25.32
C SER A 64 15.30 3.78 25.77
N LEU A 65 14.42 3.48 24.82
CA LEU A 65 13.10 2.91 25.10
C LEU A 65 13.18 1.51 25.72
N GLU A 66 14.33 0.85 25.62
CA GLU A 66 14.59 -0.44 26.24
C GLU A 66 15.68 -0.37 27.32
N SER A 67 15.29 -0.75 28.52
CA SER A 67 16.23 -0.98 29.62
C SER A 67 16.96 -2.31 29.41
N GLN A 68 18.10 -2.48 30.11
CA GLN A 68 18.86 -3.74 30.17
C GLN A 68 18.00 -4.98 30.50
N ASP A 69 16.82 -4.79 31.11
CA ASP A 69 15.86 -5.86 31.41
C ASP A 69 15.22 -6.51 30.17
N ALA A 70 15.23 -5.88 29.03
CA ALA A 70 14.65 -6.44 27.80
C ALA A 70 15.37 -7.73 27.36
N PHE A 71 16.66 -7.85 27.64
CA PHE A 71 17.45 -9.03 27.29
C PHE A 71 17.04 -10.29 28.09
N SER A 72 16.82 -10.17 29.39
CA SER A 72 16.34 -11.30 30.22
C SER A 72 14.97 -11.77 29.81
N LYS A 73 14.14 -10.87 29.26
CA LYS A 73 12.79 -11.16 28.79
C LYS A 73 12.72 -11.91 27.46
N GLN A 74 13.84 -11.99 26.71
CA GLN A 74 13.92 -12.69 25.41
C GLN A 74 14.35 -14.17 25.52
N SER A 75 14.56 -14.70 26.71
CA SER A 75 15.06 -16.09 26.93
C SER A 75 14.21 -17.14 26.20
N PHE A 76 12.89 -17.00 26.23
CA PHE A 76 11.97 -17.91 25.54
C PHE A 76 12.20 -17.93 24.03
N LEU A 77 12.34 -16.76 23.40
CA LEU A 77 12.57 -16.64 21.98
C LEU A 77 13.93 -17.18 21.56
N ASN A 78 14.96 -16.91 22.35
CA ASN A 78 16.30 -17.45 22.13
C ASN A 78 16.32 -18.99 22.20
N ASP A 79 15.57 -19.59 23.11
CA ASP A 79 15.41 -21.05 23.21
C ASP A 79 14.68 -21.63 22.00
N LEU A 80 13.66 -20.93 21.48
CA LEU A 80 12.99 -21.33 20.24
C LEU A 80 13.93 -21.26 19.03
N LYS A 81 14.72 -20.19 18.91
CA LYS A 81 15.70 -20.02 17.84
C LYS A 81 16.74 -21.14 17.85
N LYS A 82 17.26 -21.52 19.02
CA LYS A 82 18.18 -22.69 19.18
C LYS A 82 17.48 -24.00 18.80
N LYS A 83 16.25 -24.24 19.24
CA LYS A 83 15.48 -25.44 18.86
C LYS A 83 15.22 -25.54 17.37
N ALA A 84 14.96 -24.40 16.71
CA ALA A 84 14.78 -24.33 15.26
C ALA A 84 16.10 -24.67 14.54
N GLU A 85 17.23 -24.17 15.02
CA GLU A 85 18.57 -24.48 14.48
C GLU A 85 18.88 -25.97 14.50
N LEU A 86 18.53 -26.69 15.57
CA LEU A 86 18.73 -28.15 15.69
C LEU A 86 17.91 -28.97 14.68
N LYS A 87 16.93 -28.37 14.00
CA LYS A 87 16.11 -28.98 12.97
C LYS A 87 16.58 -28.71 11.53
N LEU A 88 17.67 -27.98 11.35
CA LEU A 88 18.28 -27.69 10.05
C LEU A 88 18.61 -28.97 9.28
N GLY A 89 18.49 -28.92 7.97
CA GLY A 89 18.78 -30.05 7.07
C GLY A 89 17.76 -31.19 7.14
N LYS A 90 16.72 -31.11 7.98
CA LYS A 90 15.68 -32.15 8.10
C LYS A 90 14.38 -31.77 7.32
N GLY A 91 14.36 -30.61 6.69
CA GLY A 91 13.22 -30.12 5.89
C GLY A 91 13.33 -30.55 4.43
N LYS A 92 12.17 -30.67 3.76
CA LYS A 92 12.05 -31.05 2.35
C LYS A 92 12.00 -29.84 1.40
N TYR A 93 12.16 -28.61 1.93
CA TYR A 93 11.89 -27.39 1.19
C TYR A 93 13.18 -26.67 0.87
N GLU A 94 13.34 -26.31 -0.40
CA GLU A 94 14.43 -25.46 -0.86
C GLU A 94 14.00 -24.00 -0.75
N SER A 95 14.88 -23.15 -0.24
CA SER A 95 14.68 -21.70 -0.30
C SER A 95 14.82 -21.23 -1.73
N THR A 96 13.96 -20.35 -2.17
CA THR A 96 14.12 -19.66 -3.45
C THR A 96 15.32 -18.73 -3.30
N ARG A 97 16.43 -19.06 -3.96
CA ARG A 97 17.64 -18.25 -3.92
C ARG A 97 17.70 -17.34 -5.12
N TYR A 98 17.63 -16.06 -4.87
CA TYR A 98 17.84 -15.04 -5.90
C TYR A 98 19.32 -14.70 -5.94
N LEU A 99 20.05 -15.32 -6.85
CA LEU A 99 21.48 -15.12 -7.11
C LEU A 99 21.74 -14.65 -8.54
N LYS A 100 20.71 -14.20 -9.24
CA LYS A 100 20.85 -13.86 -10.64
C LYS A 100 21.07 -12.34 -10.78
N THR A 101 22.19 -11.95 -11.36
CA THR A 101 22.37 -10.61 -11.92
C THR A 101 21.38 -10.45 -13.07
N MET A 102 20.30 -9.72 -12.85
CA MET A 102 19.38 -9.32 -13.90
C MET A 102 19.78 -7.94 -14.41
N SER A 103 19.64 -7.73 -15.72
CA SER A 103 19.99 -6.47 -16.37
C SER A 103 19.02 -5.34 -16.13
N ASP A 104 17.84 -5.66 -15.57
CA ASP A 104 16.74 -4.72 -15.35
C ASP A 104 16.49 -4.56 -13.84
N SER A 105 17.41 -3.89 -13.17
CA SER A 105 17.19 -3.44 -11.80
C SER A 105 16.12 -2.36 -11.79
N PRO A 106 15.19 -2.32 -10.81
CA PRO A 106 14.30 -1.20 -10.63
C PRO A 106 15.10 0.10 -10.64
N ILE A 107 14.61 1.06 -11.39
CA ILE A 107 15.30 2.34 -11.51
C ILE A 107 15.11 3.07 -10.18
N LEU A 108 16.19 3.30 -9.45
CA LEU A 108 16.22 4.32 -8.41
C LEU A 108 15.98 5.66 -9.12
N ILE A 109 14.81 6.24 -8.97
CA ILE A 109 14.59 7.62 -9.34
C ILE A 109 15.15 8.46 -8.22
N ASP A 110 16.23 9.15 -8.52
CA ASP A 110 16.98 9.97 -7.60
C ASP A 110 17.30 9.28 -6.27
N GLU A 111 18.57 9.17 -5.99
CA GLU A 111 19.06 8.97 -4.64
C GLU A 111 18.70 10.21 -3.79
N LEU A 112 17.41 10.49 -3.62
CA LEU A 112 16.94 11.31 -2.52
C LEU A 112 17.09 10.50 -1.24
N GLY A 113 18.20 9.81 -1.16
CA GLY A 113 18.69 9.25 0.07
C GLY A 113 19.02 10.37 1.01
N MET A 114 18.19 10.55 2.03
CA MET A 114 18.32 11.66 2.93
C MET A 114 18.94 11.23 4.23
N LYS A 115 20.22 11.39 4.29
CA LYS A 115 20.89 11.64 5.56
C LYS A 115 20.62 13.10 5.91
N ARG A 116 19.47 13.43 6.48
CA ARG A 116 19.31 14.73 7.13
C ARG A 116 19.69 14.60 8.59
N VAL A 117 20.77 15.25 8.89
CA VAL A 117 21.20 15.58 10.24
C VAL A 117 20.63 16.97 10.52
N PHE A 118 19.72 17.09 11.50
CA PHE A 118 19.17 18.38 11.87
C PHE A 118 20.09 19.07 12.86
N THR A 119 20.21 20.38 12.71
CA THR A 119 20.89 21.23 13.69
C THR A 119 19.83 21.91 14.54
N VAL A 120 19.73 21.54 15.82
CA VAL A 120 18.95 22.28 16.82
C VAL A 120 19.93 22.81 17.80
N ASN A 121 19.94 24.16 18.02
CA ASN A 121 20.85 24.82 18.93
C ASN A 121 22.35 24.49 18.74
N GLY A 122 22.75 24.28 17.47
CA GLY A 122 24.14 23.95 17.13
C GLY A 122 24.53 22.47 17.27
N ALA A 123 23.63 21.60 17.73
CA ALA A 123 23.86 20.15 17.77
C ALA A 123 23.27 19.44 16.57
N GLN A 124 23.98 18.46 16.01
CA GLN A 124 23.48 17.59 14.93
C GLN A 124 22.63 16.47 15.51
N ILE A 125 21.39 16.32 15.00
CA ILE A 125 20.45 15.29 15.43
C ILE A 125 20.31 14.23 14.33
N PRO A 126 20.70 12.97 14.56
CA PRO A 126 20.30 11.89 13.67
C PRO A 126 18.78 11.70 13.75
N LEU A 127 18.13 11.35 12.61
CA LEU A 127 16.73 10.94 12.59
C LEU A 127 16.58 9.53 13.18
N ALA A 128 16.87 9.43 14.46
CA ALA A 128 16.72 8.20 15.24
C ALA A 128 15.93 8.53 16.50
N GLY A 129 14.74 8.01 16.62
CA GLY A 129 13.90 8.16 17.80
C GLY A 129 14.27 7.25 18.96
N GLY A 130 15.44 6.63 18.91
CA GLY A 130 15.91 5.64 19.88
C GLY A 130 16.26 4.30 19.27
N THR A 131 16.27 3.24 20.07
CA THR A 131 16.51 1.86 19.64
C THR A 131 15.36 1.00 20.18
N PRO A 132 14.55 0.38 19.29
CA PRO A 132 14.62 0.39 17.83
C PRO A 132 14.05 1.66 17.18
N ASN A 133 14.26 1.82 15.86
CA ASN A 133 13.75 2.96 15.10
C ASN A 133 12.24 2.86 14.83
N ASP A 134 11.74 1.69 14.50
CA ASP A 134 10.33 1.44 14.18
C ASP A 134 9.77 2.44 13.17
N ASN A 135 10.34 2.42 11.97
CA ASN A 135 10.09 3.39 10.92
C ASN A 135 8.66 3.29 10.37
N THR A 136 8.00 4.42 10.21
CA THR A 136 6.76 4.54 9.44
C THR A 136 6.82 5.80 8.59
N VAL A 137 6.21 5.77 7.41
CA VAL A 137 6.24 6.85 6.44
C VAL A 137 4.90 6.95 5.73
N ALA A 138 4.49 8.18 5.42
CA ALA A 138 3.33 8.46 4.59
C ALA A 138 3.62 9.64 3.65
N PHE A 139 3.02 9.64 2.47
CA PHE A 139 3.28 10.62 1.42
C PHE A 139 1.99 11.11 0.78
N SER A 140 1.83 12.43 0.66
CA SER A 140 0.64 13.05 0.09
C SER A 140 0.78 13.38 -1.39
N LYS A 141 -0.36 13.64 -2.04
CA LYS A 141 -0.41 14.15 -3.42
C LYS A 141 0.29 15.51 -3.59
N ASP A 142 0.38 16.30 -2.53
CA ASP A 142 1.06 17.59 -2.54
C ASP A 142 2.57 17.52 -2.33
N SER A 143 3.14 16.31 -2.41
CA SER A 143 4.58 16.05 -2.24
C SER A 143 5.10 16.32 -0.83
N ILE A 144 4.27 16.12 0.18
CA ILE A 144 4.68 16.18 1.58
C ILE A 144 5.00 14.76 2.07
N LEU A 145 6.21 14.57 2.55
CA LEU A 145 6.66 13.34 3.19
C LEU A 145 6.54 13.49 4.70
N LEU A 146 5.65 12.71 5.30
CA LEU A 146 5.49 12.61 6.76
C LEU A 146 6.14 11.33 7.23
N GLY A 147 7.01 11.43 8.22
CA GLY A 147 7.70 10.28 8.78
C GLY A 147 7.67 10.29 10.30
N ALA A 148 7.68 9.09 10.86
CA ALA A 148 7.91 8.90 12.26
C ALA A 148 8.93 7.78 12.48
N VAL A 149 9.76 8.00 13.47
CA VAL A 149 10.65 7.00 14.04
C VAL A 149 10.41 7.00 15.53
N ASN A 150 10.39 5.86 16.12
CA ASN A 150 9.96 5.61 17.50
C ASN A 150 10.15 6.83 18.41
N SER A 151 9.07 7.46 18.88
CA SER A 151 8.96 8.68 19.69
C SER A 151 9.05 10.06 18.98
N ILE A 152 9.35 10.14 17.68
CA ILE A 152 9.54 11.41 16.97
C ILE A 152 8.70 11.43 15.68
N LEU A 153 8.03 12.56 15.41
CA LEU A 153 7.32 12.89 14.18
C LEU A 153 8.03 14.03 13.47
N TRP A 154 8.10 14.01 12.16
CA TRP A 154 8.63 15.08 11.32
C TRP A 154 7.91 15.12 9.97
N ALA A 155 7.92 16.26 9.31
CA ALA A 155 7.37 16.43 7.96
C ALA A 155 8.34 17.17 7.06
N TRP A 156 8.29 16.89 5.78
CA TRP A 156 9.10 17.54 4.76
C TRP A 156 8.28 17.81 3.50
N ASP A 157 8.16 19.08 3.15
CA ASP A 157 7.61 19.53 1.89
C ASP A 157 8.71 19.47 0.81
N LEU A 158 8.57 18.51 -0.10
CA LEU A 158 9.55 18.27 -1.18
C LEU A 158 9.48 19.32 -2.29
N LYS A 159 8.34 20.02 -2.47
CA LYS A 159 8.21 21.09 -3.47
C LYS A 159 8.98 22.33 -3.08
N THR A 160 8.94 22.69 -1.80
CA THR A 160 9.57 23.90 -1.28
C THR A 160 10.91 23.62 -0.60
N ASP A 161 11.30 22.36 -0.50
CA ASP A 161 12.44 21.87 0.29
C ASP A 161 12.39 22.37 1.74
N THR A 162 11.18 22.48 2.30
CA THR A 162 10.96 22.96 3.66
C THR A 162 10.80 21.78 4.61
N PHE A 163 11.69 21.72 5.58
CA PHE A 163 11.62 20.72 6.64
C PHE A 163 11.00 21.31 7.90
N HIS A 164 9.97 20.64 8.41
CA HIS A 164 9.36 20.96 9.69
C HIS A 164 10.10 20.23 10.81
N PHE A 165 10.41 20.96 11.89
CA PHE A 165 11.17 20.44 13.02
C PHE A 165 10.57 19.14 13.58
N PRO A 166 11.42 18.18 13.96
CA PRO A 166 10.94 16.98 14.61
C PRO A 166 10.25 17.30 15.93
N GLN A 167 9.06 16.73 16.11
CA GLN A 167 8.28 16.84 17.34
C GLN A 167 8.31 15.52 18.10
N GLN A 168 8.62 15.55 19.37
CA GLN A 168 8.48 14.38 20.23
C GLN A 168 7.01 14.10 20.52
N PHE A 169 6.59 12.84 20.44
CA PHE A 169 5.23 12.47 20.81
C PHE A 169 4.88 12.83 22.25
N ILE A 170 5.87 12.78 23.15
CA ILE A 170 5.66 13.20 24.53
C ILE A 170 5.31 14.68 24.66
N SER A 171 5.90 15.55 23.81
CA SER A 171 5.57 16.96 23.77
C SER A 171 4.14 17.21 23.24
N LEU A 172 3.69 16.43 22.25
CA LEU A 172 2.31 16.48 21.76
C LEU A 172 1.31 16.10 22.85
N ILE A 173 1.63 15.08 23.64
CA ILE A 173 0.78 14.61 24.74
C ILE A 173 0.74 15.65 25.87
N GLN A 174 1.87 16.19 26.25
CA GLN A 174 1.95 17.24 27.28
C GLN A 174 1.18 18.49 26.86
N ALA A 175 1.33 18.92 25.60
CA ALA A 175 0.60 20.06 25.05
C ALA A 175 -0.93 19.80 25.00
N SER A 176 -1.36 18.56 24.91
CA SER A 176 -2.77 18.18 24.93
C SER A 176 -3.35 18.08 26.34
N GLY A 177 -2.53 18.09 27.39
CA GLY A 177 -2.95 17.94 28.79
C GLY A 177 -3.16 16.47 29.21
N VAL A 178 -2.82 15.50 28.38
CA VAL A 178 -2.87 14.08 28.73
C VAL A 178 -1.74 13.76 29.70
N VAL A 179 -2.08 13.31 30.90
CA VAL A 179 -1.07 12.91 31.89
C VAL A 179 -0.51 11.54 31.52
N THR A 180 0.81 11.46 31.42
CA THR A 180 1.54 10.21 31.25
C THR A 180 2.80 10.21 32.11
N SER A 181 3.16 9.04 32.64
CA SER A 181 4.40 8.82 33.41
C SER A 181 5.48 8.10 32.62
N SER A 182 5.22 7.76 31.36
CA SER A 182 6.13 6.98 30.51
C SER A 182 6.19 7.54 29.09
N GLY A 183 7.21 7.12 28.33
CA GLY A 183 7.43 7.52 26.95
C GLY A 183 6.32 7.10 26.00
N ALA A 184 6.36 7.66 24.81
CA ALA A 184 5.51 7.27 23.68
C ALA A 184 6.32 6.39 22.72
N SER A 185 5.64 5.41 22.10
CA SER A 185 6.28 4.41 21.23
C SER A 185 5.32 3.89 20.13
N ASP A 186 5.85 3.06 19.25
CA ASP A 186 5.14 2.31 18.24
C ASP A 186 4.27 3.18 17.32
N PRO A 187 4.85 4.19 16.63
CA PRO A 187 4.08 5.05 15.76
C PRO A 187 3.59 4.30 14.50
N ARG A 188 2.42 4.67 14.04
CA ARG A 188 1.87 4.31 12.74
C ARG A 188 1.35 5.55 12.04
N LEU A 189 1.65 5.66 10.75
CA LEU A 189 1.20 6.73 9.88
C LEU A 189 0.42 6.17 8.71
N LEU A 190 -0.66 6.84 8.33
CA LEU A 190 -1.38 6.65 7.08
C LEU A 190 -1.68 8.01 6.46
N TYR A 191 -1.70 8.06 5.14
CA TYR A 191 -2.30 9.14 4.38
C TYR A 191 -3.58 8.62 3.74
N ASP A 192 -4.66 9.36 3.92
CA ASP A 192 -5.96 9.11 3.30
C ASP A 192 -6.05 9.88 1.98
N PRO A 193 -5.94 9.22 0.82
CA PRO A 193 -5.85 9.91 -0.47
C PRO A 193 -7.15 10.59 -0.91
N ASN A 194 -8.33 10.10 -0.48
CA ASN A 194 -9.61 10.70 -0.84
C ASN A 194 -9.90 11.93 0.03
N GLU A 195 -9.63 11.83 1.34
CA GLU A 195 -9.83 12.93 2.27
C GLU A 195 -8.70 13.96 2.20
N ASP A 196 -7.56 13.60 1.59
CA ASP A 196 -6.34 14.40 1.58
C ASP A 196 -5.92 14.79 3.01
N ARG A 197 -5.79 13.77 3.86
CA ARG A 197 -5.60 13.90 5.31
C ARG A 197 -4.65 12.83 5.83
N TRP A 198 -4.19 13.06 7.05
CA TRP A 198 -3.22 12.21 7.73
C TRP A 198 -3.83 11.57 8.97
N VAL A 199 -3.45 10.34 9.23
CA VAL A 199 -3.70 9.64 10.48
C VAL A 199 -2.37 9.31 11.14
N LEU A 200 -2.22 9.67 12.41
CA LEU A 200 -1.10 9.30 13.26
C LEU A 200 -1.63 8.53 14.46
N LEU A 201 -1.02 7.39 14.72
CA LEU A 201 -1.28 6.58 15.90
C LEU A 201 0.02 6.29 16.64
N PHE A 202 0.00 6.29 17.97
CA PHE A 202 1.12 5.86 18.81
C PHE A 202 0.63 5.45 20.21
N PHE A 203 1.45 4.72 20.93
CA PHE A 203 1.14 4.30 22.30
C PHE A 203 1.79 5.19 23.34
N VAL A 204 1.15 5.20 24.53
CA VAL A 204 1.66 5.86 25.73
C VAL A 204 1.42 4.96 26.92
N GLY A 205 2.43 4.73 27.73
CA GLY A 205 2.32 3.87 28.90
C GLY A 205 2.40 2.37 28.54
N ASN A 206 2.89 1.60 29.47
CA ASN A 206 3.11 0.16 29.35
C ASN A 206 2.57 -0.64 30.55
N THR A 207 1.64 -0.07 31.28
CA THR A 207 0.92 -0.74 32.38
C THR A 207 -0.58 -0.62 32.17
N PRO A 208 -1.40 -1.49 32.74
CA PRO A 208 -2.85 -1.42 32.60
C PRO A 208 -3.48 -0.08 33.01
N GLN A 209 -2.85 0.62 33.94
CA GLN A 209 -3.34 1.89 34.47
C GLN A 209 -2.89 3.10 33.64
N THR A 210 -1.75 2.99 32.95
CA THR A 210 -1.14 4.11 32.22
C THR A 210 -1.24 3.98 30.72
N SER A 211 -1.47 2.77 30.20
CA SER A 211 -1.53 2.49 28.76
C SER A 211 -2.71 3.22 28.11
N LYS A 212 -2.40 3.97 27.05
CA LYS A 212 -3.36 4.62 26.17
C LYS A 212 -2.93 4.47 24.73
N ILE A 213 -3.89 4.47 23.85
CA ILE A 213 -3.69 4.52 22.40
C ILE A 213 -4.06 5.93 21.97
N VAL A 214 -3.11 6.66 21.42
CA VAL A 214 -3.35 8.01 20.92
C VAL A 214 -3.60 7.93 19.43
N VAL A 215 -4.72 8.49 18.98
CA VAL A 215 -5.10 8.57 17.57
C VAL A 215 -5.31 10.03 17.21
N CYS A 216 -4.60 10.49 16.20
CA CYS A 216 -4.68 11.85 15.71
C CYS A 216 -5.09 11.87 14.25
N PHE A 217 -6.05 12.74 13.92
CA PHE A 217 -6.50 13.02 12.57
C PHE A 217 -6.14 14.45 12.19
N SER A 218 -5.51 14.67 11.03
CA SER A 218 -5.17 16.03 10.61
C SER A 218 -6.41 16.82 10.20
N GLN A 219 -6.38 18.12 10.44
CA GLN A 219 -7.46 19.04 10.04
C GLN A 219 -7.37 19.43 8.57
N THR A 220 -6.17 19.43 8.01
CA THR A 220 -5.87 19.77 6.63
C THR A 220 -4.82 18.80 6.06
N ASN A 221 -4.47 18.96 4.81
CA ASN A 221 -3.37 18.25 4.16
C ASN A 221 -1.96 18.74 4.59
N ASP A 222 -1.87 19.89 5.27
CA ASP A 222 -0.62 20.33 5.90
C ASP A 222 -0.42 19.63 7.25
N PRO A 223 0.50 18.66 7.38
CA PRO A 223 0.71 17.93 8.63
C PRO A 223 1.35 18.78 9.73
N ALA A 224 1.91 19.95 9.40
CA ALA A 224 2.41 20.90 10.39
C ALA A 224 1.29 21.74 11.03
N ALA A 225 0.11 21.74 10.42
CA ALA A 225 -1.06 22.48 10.90
C ALA A 225 -1.82 21.73 12.02
N GLY A 226 -3.12 21.93 12.07
CA GLY A 226 -3.96 21.41 13.14
C GLY A 226 -4.20 19.90 13.09
N TRP A 227 -4.31 19.30 14.27
CA TRP A 227 -4.67 17.91 14.47
C TRP A 227 -5.76 17.77 15.53
N HIS A 228 -6.65 16.80 15.35
CA HIS A 228 -7.64 16.36 16.33
C HIS A 228 -7.13 15.11 17.03
N MET A 229 -6.98 15.16 18.34
CA MET A 229 -6.46 14.06 19.15
C MET A 229 -7.56 13.39 19.95
N TYR A 230 -7.57 12.07 19.90
CA TYR A 230 -8.40 11.17 20.70
C TYR A 230 -7.51 10.18 21.45
N THR A 231 -7.97 9.71 22.61
CA THR A 231 -7.27 8.68 23.38
C THR A 231 -8.18 7.53 23.71
N LEU A 232 -7.81 6.34 23.19
CA LEU A 232 -8.51 5.10 23.51
C LEU A 232 -7.88 4.44 24.74
N PRO A 233 -8.67 3.69 25.52
CA PRO A 233 -8.12 2.97 26.67
C PRO A 233 -7.16 1.86 26.21
N GLY A 234 -5.96 1.82 26.77
CA GLY A 234 -4.99 0.76 26.52
C GLY A 234 -5.28 -0.55 27.29
N ASN A 235 -6.25 -0.52 28.18
CA ASN A 235 -6.86 -1.69 28.86
C ASN A 235 -8.37 -1.72 28.59
N PRO A 236 -8.80 -1.90 27.32
CA PRO A 236 -10.19 -1.69 26.92
C PRO A 236 -11.19 -2.68 27.52
N LEU A 237 -10.71 -3.85 27.93
CA LEU A 237 -11.54 -4.90 28.54
C LEU A 237 -11.54 -4.83 30.08
N ASN A 238 -10.84 -3.85 30.66
CA ASN A 238 -10.67 -3.71 32.11
C ASN A 238 -10.22 -5.01 32.82
N ASN A 239 -9.36 -5.78 32.17
CA ASN A 239 -8.92 -7.12 32.59
C ASN A 239 -7.45 -7.14 33.04
N ASN A 240 -6.90 -5.98 33.44
CA ASN A 240 -5.51 -5.82 33.87
C ASN A 240 -4.49 -6.19 32.78
N ARG A 241 -4.72 -5.75 31.55
CA ARG A 241 -3.79 -5.87 30.39
C ARG A 241 -3.40 -4.49 29.91
N TRP A 242 -2.35 -4.43 29.10
CA TRP A 242 -1.95 -3.22 28.39
C TRP A 242 -1.79 -3.53 26.90
N SER A 243 -1.92 -2.50 26.07
CA SER A 243 -1.91 -2.59 24.60
C SER A 243 -0.52 -2.50 24.04
N ASP A 244 -0.21 -3.32 23.02
CA ASP A 244 1.10 -3.42 22.37
C ASP A 244 0.96 -3.79 20.90
N PHE A 245 1.94 -3.41 20.07
CA PHE A 245 2.09 -3.79 18.67
C PHE A 245 0.88 -3.44 17.80
N PRO A 246 0.70 -2.16 17.40
CA PRO A 246 -0.42 -1.72 16.57
C PRO A 246 -0.20 -2.07 15.10
N SER A 247 -1.28 -2.47 14.43
CA SER A 247 -1.34 -2.54 12.96
C SER A 247 -2.60 -1.83 12.48
N ILE A 248 -2.47 -0.94 11.51
CA ILE A 248 -3.56 -0.08 11.06
C ILE A 248 -3.76 -0.14 9.55
N ALA A 249 -5.00 0.07 9.11
CA ALA A 249 -5.36 0.28 7.71
C ALA A 249 -6.60 1.18 7.62
N LEU A 250 -6.89 1.67 6.41
CA LEU A 250 -8.10 2.41 6.10
C LEU A 250 -9.07 1.56 5.27
N SER A 251 -10.35 1.71 5.51
CA SER A 251 -11.42 1.40 4.58
C SER A 251 -12.06 2.70 4.09
N ASP A 252 -13.07 2.61 3.24
CA ASP A 252 -13.76 3.79 2.72
C ASP A 252 -14.32 4.70 3.83
N ASP A 253 -14.77 4.11 4.93
CA ASP A 253 -15.45 4.81 6.03
C ASP A 253 -14.74 4.73 7.39
N LYS A 254 -13.71 3.89 7.52
CA LYS A 254 -13.13 3.58 8.84
C LYS A 254 -11.61 3.64 8.87
N LEU A 255 -11.08 3.99 10.04
CA LEU A 255 -9.77 3.59 10.49
C LEU A 255 -9.91 2.26 11.26
N ILE A 256 -9.21 1.23 10.82
CA ILE A 256 -9.17 -0.08 11.46
C ILE A 256 -7.81 -0.30 12.13
N MET A 257 -7.82 -0.94 13.29
CA MET A 257 -6.61 -1.20 14.06
C MET A 257 -6.70 -2.54 14.77
N SER A 258 -5.63 -3.31 14.75
CA SER A 258 -5.43 -4.45 15.65
C SER A 258 -4.33 -4.16 16.66
N ILE A 259 -4.48 -4.70 17.88
CA ILE A 259 -3.49 -4.62 18.95
C ILE A 259 -3.46 -5.91 19.76
N ASN A 260 -2.32 -6.23 20.35
CA ASN A 260 -2.19 -7.29 21.33
C ASN A 260 -2.46 -6.79 22.75
N LEU A 261 -3.09 -7.61 23.56
CA LEU A 261 -3.25 -7.40 25.00
C LEU A 261 -2.19 -8.21 25.76
N ILE A 262 -1.43 -7.53 26.59
CA ILE A 262 -0.26 -8.10 27.27
C ILE A 262 -0.44 -8.09 28.79
N ILE A 263 -0.10 -9.20 29.42
CA ILE A 263 -0.06 -9.35 30.89
C ILE A 263 1.12 -8.52 31.42
N PRO A 264 0.90 -7.63 32.38
CA PRO A 264 1.98 -6.82 32.94
C PRO A 264 3.02 -7.66 33.71
N GLY A 265 4.27 -7.23 33.67
CA GLY A 265 5.36 -7.85 34.42
C GLY A 265 5.97 -9.10 33.81
N VAL A 266 5.49 -9.55 32.64
CA VAL A 266 6.08 -10.67 31.88
C VAL A 266 6.51 -10.17 30.49
N SER A 267 7.37 -10.94 29.80
CA SER A 267 7.74 -10.59 28.42
C SER A 267 6.52 -10.65 27.50
N TRP A 268 6.53 -9.85 26.43
CA TRP A 268 5.43 -9.83 25.46
C TRP A 268 5.20 -11.21 24.82
N GLN A 269 6.25 -12.05 24.68
CA GLN A 269 6.14 -13.41 24.16
C GLN A 269 5.28 -14.33 25.03
N LEU A 270 5.45 -14.22 26.35
CA LEU A 270 4.72 -15.02 27.35
C LEU A 270 3.47 -14.33 27.85
N GLY A 271 3.45 -13.00 27.83
CA GLY A 271 2.37 -12.16 28.35
C GLY A 271 1.20 -11.95 27.40
N PHE A 272 1.25 -12.47 26.19
CA PHE A 272 0.14 -12.36 25.25
C PHE A 272 -1.12 -13.03 25.78
N ASP A 273 -2.22 -12.29 25.85
CA ASP A 273 -3.53 -12.74 26.36
C ASP A 273 -4.71 -12.42 25.44
N GLY A 274 -4.44 -12.18 24.19
CA GLY A 274 -5.44 -11.94 23.16
C GLY A 274 -5.10 -10.77 22.25
N THR A 275 -5.75 -10.75 21.10
CA THR A 275 -5.73 -9.62 20.17
C THR A 275 -7.13 -9.02 20.15
N VAL A 276 -7.23 -7.71 20.01
CA VAL A 276 -8.48 -6.98 19.78
C VAL A 276 -8.38 -6.16 18.52
N ILE A 277 -9.54 -5.89 17.91
CA ILE A 277 -9.66 -5.05 16.72
C ILE A 277 -10.54 -3.86 17.09
N TRP A 278 -10.07 -2.66 16.77
CA TRP A 278 -10.81 -1.43 16.81
C TRP A 278 -11.24 -1.00 15.41
N GLU A 279 -12.48 -0.60 15.27
CA GLU A 279 -13.00 0.15 14.13
C GLU A 279 -13.42 1.53 14.60
N MET A 280 -13.02 2.57 13.90
CA MET A 280 -13.27 3.97 14.25
C MET A 280 -13.80 4.71 13.04
N ASP A 281 -14.85 5.54 13.21
CA ASP A 281 -15.38 6.38 12.15
C ASP A 281 -14.37 7.48 11.78
N LYS A 282 -13.74 7.36 10.61
CA LYS A 282 -12.68 8.28 10.18
C LYS A 282 -13.20 9.68 9.87
N PHE A 283 -14.45 9.80 9.40
CA PHE A 283 -15.03 11.11 9.07
C PHE A 283 -15.31 11.94 10.32
N SER A 284 -15.78 11.30 11.40
CA SER A 284 -15.84 11.94 12.73
C SER A 284 -14.47 12.36 13.22
N GLY A 285 -13.45 11.54 12.96
CA GLY A 285 -12.05 11.86 13.28
C GLY A 285 -11.56 13.09 12.54
N PHE A 286 -11.67 13.13 11.22
CA PHE A 286 -11.22 14.24 10.38
C PHE A 286 -12.02 15.53 10.58
N SER A 287 -13.32 15.43 10.86
CA SER A 287 -14.14 16.61 11.20
C SER A 287 -13.88 17.16 12.59
N GLY A 288 -13.14 16.41 13.42
CA GLY A 288 -12.89 16.78 14.81
C GLY A 288 -14.13 16.75 15.66
N SER A 289 -15.03 15.79 15.40
CA SER A 289 -16.23 15.57 16.21
C SER A 289 -15.87 15.50 17.72
N PRO A 290 -16.74 16.01 18.60
CA PRO A 290 -16.53 15.87 20.05
C PRO A 290 -16.40 14.41 20.50
N VAL A 291 -17.01 13.49 19.77
CA VAL A 291 -16.98 12.05 20.02
C VAL A 291 -16.54 11.33 18.73
N LEU A 292 -15.61 10.39 18.87
CA LEU A 292 -15.20 9.45 17.82
C LEU A 292 -15.96 8.13 18.05
N PRO A 293 -16.98 7.83 17.25
CA PRO A 293 -17.67 6.55 17.31
C PRO A 293 -16.70 5.41 17.04
N SER A 294 -16.65 4.44 17.92
CA SER A 294 -15.68 3.37 17.84
C SER A 294 -16.28 2.04 18.31
N GLU A 295 -15.78 0.97 17.75
CA GLU A 295 -16.19 -0.39 18.08
C GLU A 295 -14.98 -1.26 18.35
N LEU A 296 -15.08 -2.11 19.38
CA LEU A 296 -14.03 -3.03 19.79
C LEU A 296 -14.49 -4.47 19.64
N HIS A 297 -13.84 -5.22 18.77
CA HIS A 297 -13.99 -6.67 18.66
C HIS A 297 -12.95 -7.37 19.51
N HIS A 298 -13.38 -8.35 20.30
CA HIS A 298 -12.53 -9.08 21.22
C HIS A 298 -12.86 -10.58 21.24
N GLY A 299 -12.05 -11.36 21.96
CA GLY A 299 -12.27 -12.82 22.01
C GLY A 299 -11.92 -13.52 20.70
N ILE A 300 -10.98 -12.98 19.92
CA ILE A 300 -10.57 -13.44 18.61
C ILE A 300 -9.84 -14.78 18.75
N MET A 301 -10.53 -15.88 18.47
CA MET A 301 -10.05 -17.24 18.69
C MET A 301 -10.31 -18.13 17.47
N TYR A 302 -9.42 -19.08 17.27
CA TYR A 302 -9.64 -20.22 16.39
C TYR A 302 -9.48 -21.52 17.18
N ASN A 303 -10.49 -22.39 17.17
CA ASN A 303 -10.53 -23.62 17.96
C ASN A 303 -10.18 -23.41 19.45
N GLY A 304 -10.74 -22.37 20.08
CA GLY A 304 -10.56 -22.06 21.50
C GLY A 304 -9.18 -21.51 21.88
N LYS A 305 -8.34 -21.10 20.90
CA LYS A 305 -7.05 -20.47 21.14
C LYS A 305 -7.02 -19.08 20.52
N PHE A 306 -6.52 -18.11 21.26
CA PHE A 306 -6.34 -16.75 20.75
C PHE A 306 -5.42 -16.71 19.52
N ILE A 307 -5.80 -15.92 18.55
CA ILE A 307 -4.99 -15.57 17.39
C ILE A 307 -4.06 -14.43 17.78
N ARG A 308 -2.77 -14.55 17.46
CA ARG A 308 -1.72 -13.58 17.80
C ARG A 308 -1.42 -12.66 16.63
N ASN A 309 -0.99 -11.42 16.93
CA ASN A 309 -0.33 -10.54 15.98
C ASN A 309 -1.11 -10.45 14.64
N LEU A 310 -2.36 -10.04 14.72
CA LEU A 310 -3.11 -9.71 13.52
C LEU A 310 -2.46 -8.52 12.83
N VAL A 311 -2.13 -8.64 11.55
CA VAL A 311 -1.71 -7.52 10.73
C VAL A 311 -2.88 -7.07 9.86
N ALA A 312 -3.19 -5.79 9.88
CA ALA A 312 -4.23 -5.22 9.03
C ALA A 312 -3.77 -5.27 7.57
N VAL A 313 -4.64 -5.72 6.69
CA VAL A 313 -4.39 -5.71 5.24
C VAL A 313 -4.65 -4.30 4.73
N ASN A 314 -3.67 -3.70 4.06
CA ASN A 314 -3.81 -2.42 3.40
C ASN A 314 -4.27 -2.62 1.95
N GLY A 315 -5.03 -1.68 1.41
CA GLY A 315 -5.42 -1.72 0.00
C GLY A 315 -4.40 -1.02 -0.89
N TRP A 316 -4.33 -1.44 -2.14
CA TRP A 316 -3.41 -0.91 -3.16
C TRP A 316 -3.57 0.62 -3.39
N ASN A 317 -4.78 1.12 -3.28
CA ASN A 317 -5.14 2.54 -3.45
C ASN A 317 -5.28 3.30 -2.11
N GLY A 318 -4.81 2.71 -1.00
CA GLY A 318 -4.94 3.25 0.35
C GLY A 318 -6.11 2.68 1.15
N TYR A 319 -7.05 1.96 0.50
CA TYR A 319 -8.23 1.40 1.15
C TYR A 319 -8.34 -0.10 0.93
N VAL A 320 -8.57 -0.82 2.03
CA VAL A 320 -9.00 -2.22 1.93
C VAL A 320 -10.49 -2.27 1.59
N SER A 321 -10.85 -3.15 0.66
CA SER A 321 -12.24 -3.32 0.20
C SER A 321 -13.20 -3.72 1.34
N LYS A 322 -12.70 -4.53 2.28
CA LYS A 322 -13.36 -4.92 3.55
C LYS A 322 -12.32 -5.09 4.63
N PRO A 323 -12.61 -4.68 5.89
CA PRO A 323 -11.70 -4.87 7.00
C PRO A 323 -11.21 -6.33 7.10
N MET A 324 -9.93 -6.52 6.89
CA MET A 324 -9.29 -7.83 6.81
C MET A 324 -7.97 -7.83 7.57
N PHE A 325 -7.67 -8.93 8.22
CA PHE A 325 -6.45 -9.12 9.01
C PHE A 325 -5.87 -10.50 8.75
N ALA A 326 -4.55 -10.57 8.72
CA ALA A 326 -3.82 -11.82 8.59
C ALA A 326 -3.02 -12.13 9.86
N SER A 327 -2.88 -13.40 10.18
CA SER A 327 -2.02 -13.90 11.26
C SER A 327 -1.39 -15.24 10.88
N ASN A 328 -0.34 -15.60 11.60
CA ASN A 328 0.32 -16.88 11.44
C ASN A 328 0.76 -17.45 12.80
N ARG A 329 1.39 -18.62 12.79
CA ARG A 329 1.99 -19.22 13.97
C ARG A 329 3.42 -18.71 14.16
N ASN A 330 3.52 -17.48 14.66
CA ASN A 330 4.76 -16.72 14.76
C ASN A 330 5.92 -17.42 15.52
N PHE A 331 5.63 -18.40 16.38
CA PHE A 331 6.63 -19.19 17.10
C PHE A 331 6.91 -20.57 16.46
N SER A 332 6.55 -20.75 15.21
CA SER A 332 6.84 -21.99 14.47
C SER A 332 8.35 -22.28 14.43
N ILE A 333 8.69 -23.54 14.63
CA ILE A 333 10.04 -24.07 14.51
C ILE A 333 10.18 -25.00 13.29
N GLN A 334 9.63 -24.61 12.12
CA GLN A 334 9.73 -25.33 10.85
C GLN A 334 8.60 -26.37 10.57
N ASN A 335 7.54 -26.44 11.30
CA ASN A 335 6.50 -27.44 11.09
C ASN A 335 5.10 -26.88 10.85
N ASP A 336 4.97 -25.57 10.84
CA ASP A 336 3.70 -24.92 10.53
C ASP A 336 3.74 -24.36 9.09
N SER A 337 2.69 -24.68 8.35
CA SER A 337 2.40 -24.16 7.02
C SER A 337 0.95 -23.70 6.97
N THR A 338 0.50 -23.00 8.01
CA THR A 338 -0.86 -22.50 8.13
C THR A 338 -0.85 -21.02 8.48
N PHE A 339 -1.81 -20.30 7.92
CA PHE A 339 -2.07 -18.92 8.32
C PHE A 339 -3.56 -18.73 8.60
N PHE A 340 -3.89 -17.61 9.21
CA PHE A 340 -5.26 -17.24 9.54
C PHE A 340 -5.61 -15.95 8.82
N LEU A 341 -6.79 -15.94 8.21
CA LEU A 341 -7.39 -14.77 7.62
C LEU A 341 -8.66 -14.43 8.38
N SER A 342 -8.74 -13.21 8.90
CA SER A 342 -9.87 -12.72 9.66
C SER A 342 -10.54 -11.60 8.87
N ARG A 343 -11.85 -11.71 8.66
CA ARG A 343 -12.67 -10.68 8.02
C ARG A 343 -13.69 -10.15 9.02
N VAL A 344 -13.81 -8.84 9.07
CA VAL A 344 -14.83 -8.14 9.83
C VAL A 344 -15.77 -7.47 8.84
N ASP A 345 -17.03 -7.84 8.87
CA ASP A 345 -18.09 -7.20 8.08
C ASP A 345 -19.06 -6.58 9.04
N SER A 346 -18.91 -5.29 9.27
CA SER A 346 -19.66 -4.55 10.28
C SER A 346 -19.92 -3.12 9.86
N ALA A 347 -21.02 -2.57 10.32
CA ALA A 347 -21.23 -1.11 10.39
C ALA A 347 -21.12 -0.71 11.86
N ILE A 348 -20.40 0.33 12.21
CA ILE A 348 -20.27 0.81 13.60
C ILE A 348 -21.66 1.04 14.19
N GLY A 349 -21.97 0.34 15.27
CA GLY A 349 -23.29 0.32 15.92
C GLY A 349 -24.37 -0.49 15.19
N GLY A 350 -24.00 -1.26 14.16
CA GLY A 350 -24.90 -2.06 13.33
C GLY A 350 -24.83 -3.58 13.57
N THR A 351 -25.07 -4.32 12.50
CA THR A 351 -24.93 -5.78 12.50
C THR A 351 -23.49 -6.18 12.21
N HIS A 352 -23.00 -7.22 12.87
CA HIS A 352 -21.62 -7.67 12.79
C HIS A 352 -21.53 -9.09 12.31
N SER A 353 -20.58 -9.37 11.42
CA SER A 353 -20.10 -10.70 11.16
C SER A 353 -18.58 -10.73 11.28
N TYR A 354 -18.07 -11.67 12.03
CA TYR A 354 -16.65 -11.92 12.19
C TYR A 354 -16.34 -13.35 11.77
N ASN A 355 -15.46 -13.50 10.78
CA ASN A 355 -15.08 -14.81 10.26
C ASN A 355 -13.56 -15.00 10.34
N ILE A 356 -13.12 -16.13 10.88
CA ILE A 356 -11.74 -16.57 10.85
C ILE A 356 -11.64 -17.85 10.04
N SER A 357 -10.86 -17.84 8.98
CA SER A 357 -10.47 -19.02 8.22
C SER A 357 -9.01 -19.38 8.49
N MET A 358 -8.75 -20.67 8.57
CA MET A 358 -7.40 -21.23 8.61
C MET A 358 -7.09 -21.81 7.23
N CYS A 359 -6.08 -21.28 6.59
CA CYS A 359 -5.66 -21.66 5.25
C CYS A 359 -4.28 -22.32 5.28
N PRO A 360 -4.06 -23.35 4.45
CA PRO A 360 -2.74 -23.95 4.31
C PRO A 360 -1.80 -23.04 3.50
N SER A 361 -0.51 -23.13 3.78
CA SER A 361 0.54 -22.56 2.95
C SER A 361 1.28 -23.66 2.19
N SER A 362 1.74 -23.40 0.98
CA SER A 362 2.47 -24.35 0.14
C SER A 362 3.80 -24.77 0.74
N ILE A 363 4.42 -23.88 1.52
CA ILE A 363 5.71 -24.14 2.21
C ILE A 363 5.64 -23.68 3.66
N PRO A 364 6.41 -24.30 4.56
CA PRO A 364 6.46 -23.88 5.96
C PRO A 364 7.29 -22.61 6.13
N TYR A 365 7.05 -21.94 7.24
CA TYR A 365 7.83 -20.83 7.78
C TYR A 365 8.33 -21.17 9.19
N GLY A 366 9.23 -20.34 9.72
CA GLY A 366 9.78 -20.60 11.05
C GLY A 366 10.39 -19.36 11.68
N VAL A 367 10.56 -19.43 13.01
CA VAL A 367 11.20 -18.36 13.77
C VAL A 367 12.60 -18.06 13.22
N PRO A 368 12.90 -16.80 12.84
CA PRO A 368 14.19 -16.45 12.24
C PRO A 368 15.33 -16.55 13.26
N PRO A 369 16.58 -16.84 12.85
CA PRO A 369 17.75 -16.61 13.68
C PRO A 369 17.95 -15.10 13.90
N ASN A 370 18.86 -14.70 14.79
CA ASN A 370 19.28 -13.31 14.87
C ASN A 370 20.18 -12.95 13.67
N GLY A 371 20.05 -11.71 13.17
CA GLY A 371 20.90 -11.18 12.12
C GLY A 371 22.32 -10.95 12.61
N LYS A 372 23.30 -11.16 11.74
CA LYS A 372 24.71 -11.01 12.07
C LYS A 372 25.22 -9.61 11.77
N GLN A 373 26.19 -9.15 12.54
CA GLN A 373 26.93 -7.91 12.27
C GLN A 373 28.44 -8.21 12.16
N PRO A 374 29.24 -7.34 11.51
CA PRO A 374 30.68 -7.43 11.55
C PRO A 374 31.20 -7.34 12.99
N ILE A 375 32.15 -8.19 13.33
CA ILE A 375 32.85 -8.17 14.63
C ILE A 375 34.02 -7.20 14.52
N VAL A 376 33.88 -5.99 15.05
CA VAL A 376 34.91 -4.95 14.98
C VAL A 376 35.77 -4.89 16.25
N SER A 377 35.33 -5.51 17.36
CA SER A 377 36.09 -5.63 18.61
C SER A 377 35.56 -6.79 19.46
N ALA A 378 36.35 -7.24 20.44
CA ALA A 378 35.96 -8.29 21.38
C ALA A 378 34.75 -7.88 22.27
N SER A 379 34.49 -6.59 22.44
CA SER A 379 33.36 -6.06 23.19
C SER A 379 32.11 -5.87 22.34
N ASN A 380 32.17 -6.15 21.04
CA ASN A 380 31.07 -5.97 20.10
C ASN A 380 30.81 -7.26 19.34
N THR A 381 30.14 -8.18 19.99
CA THR A 381 29.84 -9.53 19.46
C THR A 381 28.33 -9.78 19.37
N TYR A 382 27.53 -8.75 19.54
CA TYR A 382 26.07 -8.92 19.62
C TYR A 382 25.42 -8.95 18.24
N ASP A 383 24.53 -9.92 18.09
CA ASP A 383 23.68 -10.07 16.93
C ASP A 383 22.52 -9.07 16.97
N LEU A 384 21.90 -8.82 15.83
CA LEU A 384 20.68 -8.03 15.68
C LEU A 384 19.45 -8.90 15.95
N SER A 385 18.61 -8.50 16.88
CA SER A 385 17.38 -9.23 17.22
C SER A 385 16.36 -9.14 16.09
N THR A 386 15.81 -10.27 15.68
CA THR A 386 14.83 -10.39 14.57
C THR A 386 13.44 -10.75 15.07
N ASN A 387 13.16 -10.65 16.38
CA ASN A 387 11.89 -11.05 16.97
C ASN A 387 11.46 -12.48 16.56
N ASP A 388 10.19 -12.67 16.24
CA ASP A 388 9.58 -13.94 15.81
C ASP A 388 9.18 -13.91 14.31
N GLY A 389 8.45 -14.91 13.83
CA GLY A 389 8.05 -15.05 12.43
C GLY A 389 6.68 -14.47 12.11
N ARG A 390 6.18 -13.46 12.87
CA ARG A 390 4.89 -12.81 12.62
C ARG A 390 4.82 -12.15 11.25
N TRP A 391 3.61 -12.02 10.69
CA TRP A 391 3.38 -11.13 9.57
C TRP A 391 3.69 -9.69 9.97
N LEU A 392 4.34 -8.94 9.09
CA LEU A 392 4.74 -7.55 9.30
C LEU A 392 4.13 -6.59 8.29
N GLY A 393 3.80 -7.08 7.09
CA GLY A 393 3.09 -6.35 6.05
C GLY A 393 2.04 -7.23 5.39
N ALA A 394 0.94 -6.62 4.99
CA ALA A 394 -0.16 -7.25 4.28
C ALA A 394 -0.79 -6.25 3.31
N LEU A 395 -1.05 -6.68 2.08
CA LEU A 395 -1.54 -5.84 0.98
C LEU A 395 -2.56 -6.59 0.14
N GLU A 396 -3.71 -5.97 -0.15
CA GLU A 396 -4.67 -6.40 -1.16
C GLU A 396 -4.39 -5.64 -2.47
N THR A 397 -4.13 -6.38 -3.56
CA THR A 397 -3.93 -5.81 -4.90
C THR A 397 -5.28 -5.51 -5.57
N PRO A 398 -5.32 -4.74 -6.68
CA PRO A 398 -6.55 -4.50 -7.44
C PRO A 398 -7.24 -5.79 -7.90
N THR A 399 -6.45 -6.83 -8.22
CA THR A 399 -6.96 -8.15 -8.63
C THR A 399 -7.55 -8.98 -7.49
N GLY A 400 -7.55 -8.46 -6.24
CA GLY A 400 -8.02 -9.15 -5.05
C GLY A 400 -7.05 -10.20 -4.49
N GLN A 401 -5.80 -10.24 -4.96
CA GLN A 401 -4.77 -11.05 -4.33
C GLN A 401 -4.30 -10.38 -3.03
N VAL A 402 -4.07 -11.19 -2.00
CA VAL A 402 -3.51 -10.70 -0.73
C VAL A 402 -2.06 -11.16 -0.60
N HIS A 403 -1.15 -10.22 -0.58
CA HIS A 403 0.27 -10.45 -0.39
C HIS A 403 0.64 -10.25 1.08
N LEU A 404 1.43 -11.15 1.63
CA LEU A 404 1.81 -11.19 3.05
C LEU A 404 3.32 -11.35 3.18
N VAL A 405 3.96 -10.57 4.06
CA VAL A 405 5.39 -10.67 4.28
C VAL A 405 5.75 -10.80 5.75
N SER A 406 6.75 -11.62 6.04
CA SER A 406 7.32 -11.80 7.38
C SER A 406 8.81 -12.08 7.34
N THR A 407 9.47 -11.90 8.47
CA THR A 407 10.82 -12.46 8.66
C THR A 407 10.71 -13.96 8.97
N THR A 408 11.51 -14.76 8.32
CA THR A 408 11.54 -16.21 8.51
C THR A 408 12.98 -16.74 8.53
N ARG A 409 13.14 -18.03 8.48
CA ARG A 409 14.41 -18.75 8.40
C ARG A 409 14.59 -19.38 7.03
N ASP A 410 15.77 -19.21 6.45
CA ASP A 410 16.22 -20.11 5.39
C ASP A 410 16.60 -21.45 6.02
N PHE A 411 15.83 -22.48 5.75
CA PHE A 411 16.02 -23.80 6.31
C PHE A 411 17.25 -24.56 5.77
N THR A 412 17.90 -24.03 4.75
CA THR A 412 19.12 -24.59 4.18
C THR A 412 20.37 -23.99 4.82
N THR A 413 20.39 -22.65 4.95
CA THR A 413 21.58 -21.90 5.37
C THR A 413 21.53 -21.43 6.81
N ASN A 414 20.38 -21.54 7.47
CA ASN A 414 20.14 -20.99 8.81
C ASN A 414 20.31 -19.46 8.89
N ARG A 415 20.03 -18.75 7.82
CA ARG A 415 20.04 -17.28 7.80
C ARG A 415 18.63 -16.72 8.00
N CYS A 416 18.58 -15.47 8.39
CA CYS A 416 17.34 -14.70 8.27
C CYS A 416 16.98 -14.54 6.80
N ALA A 417 15.72 -14.79 6.50
CA ALA A 417 15.14 -14.69 5.17
C ALA A 417 13.76 -14.04 5.26
N LEU A 418 13.21 -13.66 4.12
CA LEU A 418 11.85 -13.15 4.04
C LEU A 418 10.92 -14.26 3.57
N TYR A 419 9.73 -14.30 4.12
CA TYR A 419 8.63 -15.09 3.61
C TYR A 419 7.67 -14.16 2.87
N HIS A 420 7.41 -14.46 1.60
CA HIS A 420 6.40 -13.79 0.81
C HIS A 420 5.30 -14.79 0.47
N GLY A 421 4.12 -14.60 1.03
CA GLY A 421 2.93 -15.40 0.78
C GLY A 421 1.95 -14.66 -0.11
N ILE A 422 1.38 -15.35 -1.10
CA ILE A 422 0.37 -14.84 -2.02
C ILE A 422 -0.89 -15.68 -1.87
N TYR A 423 -1.95 -15.06 -1.40
CA TYR A 423 -3.26 -15.69 -1.25
C TYR A 423 -4.22 -15.17 -2.32
N ARG A 424 -4.85 -16.10 -3.04
CA ARG A 424 -5.84 -15.81 -4.08
C ARG A 424 -7.21 -16.23 -3.57
N THR A 425 -8.13 -15.30 -3.52
CA THR A 425 -9.48 -15.52 -2.98
C THR A 425 -10.36 -16.41 -3.86
N ASN A 426 -10.00 -16.58 -5.13
CA ASN A 426 -10.77 -17.33 -6.12
C ASN A 426 -10.26 -18.76 -6.36
N ASP A 427 -9.11 -19.12 -5.81
CA ASP A 427 -8.55 -20.46 -5.95
C ASP A 427 -9.24 -21.44 -4.99
N GLN A 428 -9.59 -22.62 -5.48
CA GLN A 428 -10.15 -23.69 -4.67
C GLN A 428 -9.24 -24.94 -4.71
N PRO A 429 -8.76 -25.44 -3.57
CA PRO A 429 -8.98 -24.92 -2.21
C PRO A 429 -8.18 -23.65 -1.94
N ASP A 430 -8.73 -22.78 -1.11
CA ASP A 430 -8.06 -21.59 -0.61
C ASP A 430 -6.68 -21.94 -0.04
N SER A 431 -5.61 -21.46 -0.67
CA SER A 431 -4.24 -21.74 -0.24
C SER A 431 -3.34 -20.53 -0.45
N LEU A 432 -2.32 -20.45 0.39
CA LEU A 432 -1.25 -19.46 0.27
C LEU A 432 -0.10 -20.06 -0.51
N VAL A 433 0.27 -19.46 -1.61
CA VAL A 433 1.53 -19.76 -2.30
C VAL A 433 2.65 -19.04 -1.56
N GLY A 434 3.52 -19.79 -0.88
CA GLY A 434 4.63 -19.25 -0.11
C GLY A 434 5.94 -19.26 -0.89
N ASN A 435 6.76 -18.23 -0.70
CA ASN A 435 8.12 -18.12 -1.22
C ASN A 435 9.06 -17.70 -0.08
N ILE A 436 10.25 -18.30 -0.03
CA ILE A 436 11.33 -17.87 0.88
C ILE A 436 12.38 -17.15 0.06
N ILE A 437 12.53 -15.85 0.30
CA ILE A 437 13.53 -14.99 -0.33
C ILE A 437 14.74 -14.96 0.60
N SER A 438 15.86 -15.50 0.16
CA SER A 438 17.11 -15.55 0.94
C SER A 438 18.30 -15.06 0.12
N HIS A 439 19.35 -14.64 0.81
CA HIS A 439 20.61 -14.22 0.21
C HIS A 439 21.77 -15.10 0.69
N SER A 440 22.76 -15.30 -0.16
CA SER A 440 23.90 -16.19 0.15
C SER A 440 24.77 -15.72 1.32
N SER A 441 24.86 -14.41 1.53
CA SER A 441 25.72 -13.81 2.57
C SER A 441 24.98 -12.91 3.55
N ARG A 442 23.81 -12.34 3.19
CA ARG A 442 23.04 -11.38 4.00
C ARG A 442 21.96 -12.06 4.83
N ASP A 443 21.71 -11.53 5.99
CA ASP A 443 20.53 -11.74 6.80
C ASP A 443 19.49 -10.66 6.45
N LEU A 444 18.25 -11.07 6.14
CA LEU A 444 17.16 -10.20 5.69
C LEU A 444 16.05 -10.21 6.74
N ALA A 445 15.57 -9.05 7.19
CA ALA A 445 14.59 -8.96 8.26
C ALA A 445 13.66 -7.74 8.15
N TYR A 446 12.53 -7.81 8.86
CA TYR A 446 11.55 -6.75 9.01
C TYR A 446 11.01 -6.24 7.66
N PRO A 447 10.43 -7.13 6.83
CA PRO A 447 9.85 -6.69 5.57
C PRO A 447 8.55 -5.92 5.77
N ASN A 448 8.27 -5.03 4.82
CA ASN A 448 6.96 -4.46 4.56
C ASN A 448 6.68 -4.53 3.05
N ILE A 449 5.43 -4.34 2.64
CA ILE A 449 5.00 -4.54 1.26
C ILE A 449 4.00 -3.47 0.84
N VAL A 450 4.15 -2.98 -0.41
CA VAL A 450 3.21 -2.07 -1.05
C VAL A 450 2.99 -2.42 -2.50
N PHE A 451 1.87 -1.97 -3.05
CA PHE A 451 1.59 -2.04 -4.47
C PHE A 451 2.51 -1.08 -5.27
N LEU A 452 2.96 -1.53 -6.43
CA LEU A 452 3.82 -0.74 -7.31
C LEU A 452 3.39 -0.84 -8.79
N GLY A 453 2.18 -1.28 -9.05
CA GLY A 453 1.59 -1.34 -10.38
C GLY A 453 0.85 -0.06 -10.77
N ASN A 454 0.48 0.06 -12.02
CA ASN A 454 -0.22 1.23 -12.57
C ASN A 454 -1.69 0.94 -12.95
N GLU A 455 -2.02 -0.32 -13.20
CA GLU A 455 -3.32 -0.74 -13.70
C GLU A 455 -4.10 -1.58 -12.69
N GLU A 456 -5.42 -1.61 -12.81
CA GLU A 456 -6.30 -2.41 -11.93
C GLU A 456 -6.10 -3.94 -12.09
N CYS A 457 -5.40 -4.37 -13.12
CA CYS A 457 -5.03 -5.76 -13.37
C CYS A 457 -3.63 -6.13 -12.87
N ASP A 458 -2.85 -5.16 -12.41
CA ASP A 458 -1.50 -5.39 -11.92
C ASP A 458 -1.48 -6.12 -10.57
N THR A 459 -0.46 -6.94 -10.41
CA THR A 459 -0.16 -7.65 -9.16
C THR A 459 1.23 -7.30 -8.62
N GLU A 460 1.84 -6.28 -9.18
CA GLU A 460 3.20 -5.85 -8.84
C GLU A 460 3.30 -5.30 -7.44
N VAL A 461 4.34 -5.73 -6.74
CA VAL A 461 4.59 -5.26 -5.38
C VAL A 461 6.07 -4.99 -5.14
N LEU A 462 6.33 -4.05 -4.27
CA LEU A 462 7.63 -3.77 -3.71
C LEU A 462 7.70 -4.28 -2.27
N ILE A 463 8.75 -5.04 -1.96
CA ILE A 463 9.05 -5.50 -0.60
C ILE A 463 10.30 -4.78 -0.14
N GLY A 464 10.17 -3.88 0.84
CA GLY A 464 11.28 -3.23 1.51
C GLY A 464 11.66 -3.96 2.79
N PHE A 465 12.96 -4.02 3.16
CA PHE A 465 13.43 -4.78 4.32
C PHE A 465 14.83 -4.32 4.77
N ASN A 466 15.18 -4.62 6.01
CA ASN A 466 16.52 -4.41 6.53
C ASN A 466 17.44 -5.57 6.19
N HIS A 467 18.72 -5.29 5.98
CA HIS A 467 19.76 -6.30 5.76
C HIS A 467 20.98 -6.09 6.67
N SER A 468 21.75 -7.16 6.89
CA SER A 468 23.03 -7.14 7.60
C SER A 468 23.81 -8.43 7.30
N SER A 469 25.09 -8.47 7.62
CA SER A 469 25.88 -9.71 7.54
C SER A 469 27.12 -9.67 8.43
N ILE A 470 27.90 -10.73 8.44
CA ILE A 470 29.21 -10.77 9.11
C ILE A 470 30.25 -9.84 8.48
N SER A 471 30.01 -9.34 7.27
CA SER A 471 30.92 -8.48 6.49
C SER A 471 30.30 -7.15 6.12
N GLU A 472 28.99 -6.94 6.35
CA GLU A 472 28.26 -5.73 6.01
C GLU A 472 27.52 -5.20 7.22
N TYR A 473 27.59 -3.92 7.45
CA TYR A 473 26.83 -3.25 8.51
C TYR A 473 25.33 -3.26 8.22
N ALA A 474 24.54 -3.12 9.29
CA ALA A 474 23.09 -3.03 9.14
C ALA A 474 22.70 -1.87 8.21
N GLY A 475 21.97 -2.18 7.18
CA GLY A 475 21.41 -1.26 6.19
C GLY A 475 20.05 -1.73 5.73
N TYR A 476 19.53 -1.17 4.63
CA TYR A 476 18.27 -1.64 4.10
C TYR A 476 18.23 -1.72 2.58
N SER A 477 17.33 -2.56 2.10
CA SER A 477 17.19 -2.98 0.71
C SER A 477 15.72 -3.10 0.33
N ALA A 478 15.49 -3.30 -0.96
CA ALA A 478 14.20 -3.66 -1.50
C ALA A 478 14.34 -4.75 -2.57
N ILE A 479 13.23 -5.42 -2.87
CA ILE A 479 13.06 -6.36 -3.97
C ILE A 479 11.71 -6.14 -4.60
N TYR A 480 11.66 -6.20 -5.91
CA TYR A 480 10.47 -6.03 -6.71
C TYR A 480 9.92 -7.41 -7.13
N TYR A 481 8.62 -7.57 -7.08
CA TYR A 481 7.91 -8.74 -7.59
C TYR A 481 7.01 -8.29 -8.73
N SER A 482 7.26 -8.83 -9.93
CA SER A 482 6.63 -8.41 -11.16
C SER A 482 5.34 -9.16 -11.46
N ASN A 483 4.59 -8.65 -12.45
CA ASN A 483 3.34 -9.26 -12.92
C ASN A 483 3.51 -10.69 -13.45
N ASP A 484 4.67 -11.04 -13.98
CA ASP A 484 4.98 -12.40 -14.46
C ASP A 484 5.30 -13.39 -13.32
N GLY A 485 5.29 -12.92 -12.08
CA GLY A 485 5.59 -13.73 -10.90
C GLY A 485 7.09 -13.89 -10.61
N SER A 486 7.94 -13.13 -11.27
CA SER A 486 9.37 -13.13 -11.03
C SER A 486 9.79 -12.08 -9.98
N TYR A 487 10.98 -12.24 -9.41
CA TYR A 487 11.56 -11.27 -8.49
C TYR A 487 12.80 -10.64 -9.13
N SER A 488 12.98 -9.35 -8.89
CA SER A 488 14.24 -8.67 -9.22
C SER A 488 15.40 -9.14 -8.36
N ASP A 489 16.61 -8.68 -8.65
CA ASP A 489 17.71 -8.71 -7.70
C ASP A 489 17.41 -7.82 -6.48
N ILE A 490 18.09 -8.09 -5.38
CA ILE A 490 18.01 -7.25 -4.18
C ILE A 490 18.75 -5.94 -4.44
N ILE A 491 18.04 -4.83 -4.29
CA ILE A 491 18.57 -3.48 -4.44
C ILE A 491 18.97 -2.97 -3.07
N THR A 492 20.24 -2.64 -2.89
CA THR A 492 20.70 -1.95 -1.68
C THR A 492 20.38 -0.47 -1.77
N LEU A 493 19.52 0.00 -0.88
CA LEU A 493 19.08 1.41 -0.83
C LEU A 493 19.99 2.24 0.07
N LYS A 494 20.46 1.65 1.16
CA LYS A 494 21.42 2.28 2.06
C LYS A 494 22.30 1.22 2.72
N GLU A 495 23.60 1.36 2.57
CA GLU A 495 24.56 0.60 3.34
C GLU A 495 24.75 1.18 4.74
N GLY A 496 24.99 0.33 5.72
CA GLY A 496 25.36 0.76 7.06
C GLY A 496 26.75 1.41 7.09
N GLU A 497 26.96 2.33 8.02
CA GLU A 497 28.22 3.05 8.22
C GLU A 497 29.05 2.46 9.39
N GLY A 498 28.41 1.64 10.21
CA GLY A 498 29.03 1.02 11.37
C GLY A 498 28.12 0.00 12.07
N VAL A 499 28.70 -0.69 13.06
CA VAL A 499 27.94 -1.64 13.89
C VAL A 499 26.98 -0.90 14.81
N VAL A 500 25.84 -1.49 15.08
CA VAL A 500 24.92 -1.00 16.14
C VAL A 500 25.38 -1.63 17.45
N ASN A 501 25.64 -0.78 18.46
CA ASN A 501 26.16 -1.19 19.76
C ASN A 501 25.66 -0.20 20.84
N LYS A 502 24.39 -0.28 21.16
CA LYS A 502 23.71 0.59 22.16
C LYS A 502 23.29 -0.20 23.41
N LEU A 503 22.99 -1.48 23.26
CA LEU A 503 22.52 -2.34 24.34
C LEU A 503 23.64 -3.25 24.84
N SER A 504 23.51 -3.78 26.06
CA SER A 504 24.45 -4.73 26.65
C SER A 504 24.18 -6.19 26.28
N GLY A 505 23.51 -6.43 25.16
CA GLY A 505 23.07 -7.73 24.65
C GLY A 505 22.77 -7.66 23.17
N PRO A 506 21.99 -8.61 22.60
CA PRO A 506 21.55 -8.48 21.23
C PRO A 506 20.88 -7.14 21.00
N GLU A 507 21.33 -6.47 19.94
CA GLU A 507 20.82 -5.16 19.56
C GLU A 507 19.42 -5.27 18.98
N ARG A 508 18.54 -4.30 19.27
CA ARG A 508 17.26 -4.20 18.59
C ARG A 508 17.49 -3.71 17.16
N TRP A 509 16.84 -4.39 16.19
CA TRP A 509 16.94 -4.04 14.77
C TRP A 509 15.69 -3.34 14.24
N GLY A 510 14.60 -3.35 14.98
CA GLY A 510 13.30 -2.77 14.66
C GLY A 510 12.17 -3.73 14.99
N ASP A 511 10.96 -3.29 14.77
CA ASP A 511 9.76 -4.12 14.80
C ASP A 511 9.01 -4.07 13.47
N TYR A 512 9.22 -3.00 12.66
CA TYR A 512 8.64 -2.86 11.34
C TYR A 512 9.43 -1.86 10.47
N PHE A 513 9.04 -1.77 9.20
CA PHE A 513 9.67 -1.00 8.14
C PHE A 513 8.66 -0.04 7.51
N GLY A 514 9.06 1.21 7.24
CA GLY A 514 8.19 2.21 6.63
C GLY A 514 8.14 2.07 5.11
N LEU A 515 6.93 1.96 4.54
CA LEU A 515 6.73 1.83 3.11
C LEU A 515 5.32 2.30 2.73
N GLN A 516 5.19 3.14 1.71
CA GLN A 516 3.92 3.58 1.16
C GLN A 516 3.99 3.83 -0.34
N THR A 517 2.99 3.35 -1.07
CA THR A 517 2.74 3.71 -2.48
C THR A 517 2.44 5.21 -2.60
N VAL A 518 2.93 5.85 -3.66
CA VAL A 518 2.54 7.20 -4.05
C VAL A 518 1.19 7.11 -4.75
N TYR A 519 0.08 7.29 -4.04
CA TYR A 519 -1.28 6.96 -4.53
C TYR A 519 -1.71 7.70 -5.80
N HIS A 520 -1.14 8.86 -6.09
CA HIS A 520 -1.39 9.61 -7.33
C HIS A 520 -0.40 9.26 -8.46
N ASP A 521 0.58 8.40 -8.18
CA ASP A 521 1.56 7.86 -9.13
C ASP A 521 2.00 6.47 -8.63
N PRO A 522 1.10 5.47 -8.72
CA PRO A 522 1.25 4.20 -8.00
C PRO A 522 2.41 3.33 -8.49
N GLN A 523 3.06 3.70 -9.59
CA GLN A 523 4.35 3.12 -9.98
C GLN A 523 5.51 3.56 -9.09
N LYS A 524 5.27 4.43 -8.10
CA LYS A 524 6.29 4.92 -7.15
C LYS A 524 5.92 4.58 -5.72
N ALA A 525 6.95 4.38 -4.90
CA ALA A 525 6.79 4.15 -3.47
C ALA A 525 7.90 4.83 -2.67
N TRP A 526 7.53 5.45 -1.54
CA TRP A 526 8.47 5.91 -0.54
C TRP A 526 8.78 4.82 0.47
N SER A 527 10.06 4.66 0.80
CA SER A 527 10.57 3.72 1.78
C SER A 527 11.35 4.43 2.88
N SER A 528 11.31 3.85 4.08
CA SER A 528 12.08 4.29 5.24
C SER A 528 12.65 3.08 5.97
N GLY A 529 13.97 2.94 5.93
CA GLY A 529 14.70 1.80 6.48
C GLY A 529 15.74 2.20 7.54
N PHE A 530 16.17 1.21 8.28
CA PHE A 530 17.16 1.31 9.35
C PHE A 530 18.59 1.16 8.80
N TYR A 531 19.54 1.96 9.29
CA TYR A 531 20.96 1.72 9.05
C TYR A 531 21.82 2.05 10.28
N GLY A 532 22.93 1.33 10.42
CA GLY A 532 23.89 1.55 11.50
C GLY A 532 24.80 2.74 11.23
N LEU A 533 25.03 3.57 12.25
CA LEU A 533 25.91 4.73 12.20
C LEU A 533 27.33 4.38 12.68
N SER A 534 28.32 5.12 12.21
CA SER A 534 29.73 4.97 12.61
C SER A 534 30.00 5.19 14.11
N ASN A 535 29.09 5.84 14.83
CA ASN A 535 29.17 6.09 16.27
C ASN A 535 28.53 4.97 17.14
N GLY A 536 28.18 3.83 16.55
CA GLY A 536 27.51 2.70 17.21
C GLY A 536 26.01 2.88 17.38
N GLY A 537 25.42 3.97 16.86
CA GLY A 537 23.99 4.21 16.84
C GLY A 537 23.31 3.67 15.58
N ASN A 538 22.08 4.10 15.39
CA ASN A 538 21.31 3.84 14.19
C ASN A 538 20.64 5.13 13.69
N SER A 539 20.14 5.11 12.47
CA SER A 539 19.33 6.19 11.89
C SER A 539 18.41 5.62 10.84
N SER A 540 17.55 6.47 10.30
CA SER A 540 16.66 6.15 9.20
C SER A 540 17.13 6.80 7.91
N TRP A 541 16.94 6.09 6.80
CA TRP A 541 17.18 6.58 5.46
C TRP A 541 15.91 6.45 4.64
N PHE A 542 15.65 7.43 3.78
CA PHE A 542 14.44 7.50 2.97
C PHE A 542 14.80 7.42 1.51
N SER A 543 14.06 6.62 0.73
CA SER A 543 14.26 6.49 -0.71
C SER A 543 12.93 6.48 -1.43
N LEU A 544 12.90 7.12 -2.59
CA LEU A 544 11.81 6.99 -3.56
C LEU A 544 12.22 5.92 -4.58
N LEU A 545 11.33 4.96 -4.81
CA LEU A 545 11.51 3.85 -5.73
C LEU A 545 10.45 3.91 -6.82
N GLN A 546 10.79 3.48 -8.02
CA GLN A 546 9.87 3.36 -9.14
C GLN A 546 9.84 1.92 -9.65
N SER A 547 8.67 1.50 -10.16
CA SER A 547 8.53 0.25 -10.89
C SER A 547 9.47 0.22 -12.10
N PRO A 548 10.17 -0.89 -12.34
CA PRO A 548 10.92 -1.09 -13.58
C PRO A 548 10.01 -1.27 -14.79
N ASP A 549 8.78 -1.74 -14.57
CA ASP A 549 7.76 -1.86 -15.59
C ASP A 549 7.11 -0.49 -15.80
N SER A 550 7.61 0.25 -16.79
CA SER A 550 7.14 1.60 -17.09
C SER A 550 6.04 1.63 -18.16
N THR A 551 5.62 0.48 -18.67
CA THR A 551 4.71 0.41 -19.79
C THR A 551 3.35 -0.16 -19.39
N ALA A 552 2.37 0.72 -19.17
CA ALA A 552 0.96 0.36 -19.23
C ALA A 552 0.62 -0.27 -20.58
N LEU A 553 -0.41 -1.12 -20.62
CA LEU A 553 -0.91 -1.67 -21.88
C LEU A 553 -1.45 -0.54 -22.75
N ASP A 554 -0.75 -0.26 -23.85
CA ASP A 554 -1.10 0.80 -24.79
C ASP A 554 -0.94 0.33 -26.24
N PHE A 555 -1.50 1.08 -27.18
CA PHE A 555 -1.45 0.76 -28.59
C PHE A 555 -1.53 2.01 -29.46
N GLU A 556 -0.92 1.93 -30.64
CA GLU A 556 -1.08 2.90 -31.70
C GLU A 556 -1.93 2.27 -32.84
N ILE A 557 -2.83 3.07 -33.40
CA ILE A 557 -3.69 2.64 -34.50
C ILE A 557 -3.29 3.34 -35.77
N THR A 558 -2.97 2.57 -36.79
CA THR A 558 -2.74 3.06 -38.15
C THR A 558 -3.92 2.72 -39.05
N LEU A 559 -4.45 3.74 -39.72
CA LEU A 559 -5.56 3.61 -40.65
C LEU A 559 -5.08 3.82 -42.08
N SER A 560 -5.38 2.87 -42.95
CA SER A 560 -5.10 2.95 -44.39
C SER A 560 -6.31 2.54 -45.24
N GLY A 561 -6.31 2.89 -46.53
CA GLY A 561 -7.42 2.53 -47.41
C GLY A 561 -8.41 3.66 -47.71
N MET A 562 -9.49 3.36 -48.43
CA MET A 562 -10.54 4.30 -48.82
C MET A 562 -11.91 3.66 -48.94
N GLY A 563 -12.98 4.42 -48.69
CA GLY A 563 -14.36 3.96 -48.83
C GLY A 563 -14.72 2.87 -47.83
N CYS A 564 -15.12 1.68 -48.30
CA CYS A 564 -15.38 0.51 -47.45
C CYS A 564 -14.23 -0.52 -47.47
N ASN A 565 -13.02 -0.09 -47.80
CA ASN A 565 -11.82 -0.94 -47.83
C ASN A 565 -10.73 -0.38 -46.89
N HIS A 566 -11.12 0.16 -45.73
CA HIS A 566 -10.14 0.55 -44.74
C HIS A 566 -9.52 -0.67 -44.07
N LEU A 567 -8.20 -0.61 -43.88
CA LEU A 567 -7.41 -1.50 -43.06
C LEU A 567 -6.98 -0.73 -41.81
N ILE A 568 -7.32 -1.28 -40.67
CA ILE A 568 -6.91 -0.77 -39.35
C ILE A 568 -5.84 -1.74 -38.86
N GLU A 569 -4.67 -1.24 -38.54
CA GLU A 569 -3.56 -2.00 -37.98
C GLU A 569 -3.24 -1.44 -36.58
N VAL A 570 -2.95 -2.35 -35.66
CA VAL A 570 -2.68 -2.03 -34.26
C VAL A 570 -1.26 -2.49 -33.92
N ASP A 571 -0.45 -1.53 -33.51
CA ASP A 571 0.87 -1.78 -32.90
C ASP A 571 0.73 -1.68 -31.38
N VAL A 572 1.09 -2.76 -30.66
CA VAL A 572 0.92 -2.85 -29.21
C VAL A 572 2.21 -2.43 -28.51
N PHE A 573 2.08 -1.61 -27.47
CA PHE A 573 3.16 -1.20 -26.59
C PHE A 573 2.83 -1.62 -25.15
N GLY A 574 3.83 -2.15 -24.42
CA GLY A 574 3.62 -2.64 -23.07
C GLY A 574 2.70 -3.88 -23.00
N GLY A 575 2.15 -4.13 -21.83
CA GLY A 575 1.38 -5.33 -21.55
C GLY A 575 2.21 -6.62 -21.54
N ILE A 576 1.57 -7.76 -21.28
CA ILE A 576 2.20 -9.10 -21.28
C ILE A 576 1.52 -10.02 -22.30
N GLU A 577 2.29 -10.53 -23.27
CA GLU A 577 1.79 -11.52 -24.24
C GLU A 577 1.30 -12.82 -23.57
N PRO A 578 0.31 -13.54 -24.18
CA PRO A 578 -0.35 -13.25 -25.43
C PRO A 578 -1.45 -12.21 -25.34
N PHE A 579 -1.61 -11.41 -26.40
CA PHE A 579 -2.65 -10.40 -26.53
C PHE A 579 -3.90 -10.95 -27.16
N GLU A 580 -5.06 -10.47 -26.73
CA GLU A 580 -6.37 -10.71 -27.34
C GLU A 580 -6.93 -9.39 -27.90
N PHE A 581 -7.35 -9.42 -29.16
CA PHE A 581 -7.86 -8.27 -29.89
C PHE A 581 -9.36 -8.42 -30.09
N PHE A 582 -10.14 -7.40 -29.78
CA PHE A 582 -11.59 -7.40 -29.96
C PHE A 582 -12.02 -6.20 -30.78
N TRP A 583 -12.83 -6.46 -31.81
CA TRP A 583 -13.41 -5.46 -32.69
C TRP A 583 -14.94 -5.54 -32.57
N ASP A 584 -15.59 -4.45 -32.13
CA ASP A 584 -17.03 -4.42 -31.82
C ASP A 584 -17.48 -5.59 -30.94
N GLY A 585 -16.64 -5.93 -29.94
CA GLY A 585 -16.86 -7.04 -29.01
C GLY A 585 -16.58 -8.43 -29.58
N ASN A 586 -16.15 -8.57 -30.85
CA ASN A 586 -15.81 -9.86 -31.47
C ASN A 586 -14.29 -10.06 -31.47
N LYS A 587 -13.84 -11.25 -31.04
CA LYS A 587 -12.42 -11.61 -31.05
C LYS A 587 -11.86 -11.64 -32.46
N GLY A 588 -10.73 -10.99 -32.69
CA GLY A 588 -10.08 -10.85 -34.00
C GLY A 588 -8.55 -10.93 -33.90
N PHE A 589 -7.90 -10.27 -34.83
CA PHE A 589 -6.45 -10.16 -34.94
C PHE A 589 -6.00 -8.72 -34.71
N SER A 590 -4.69 -8.45 -34.73
CA SER A 590 -4.10 -7.11 -34.63
C SER A 590 -4.45 -6.21 -35.83
N ASN A 591 -5.24 -6.70 -36.77
CA ASN A 591 -5.76 -5.93 -37.89
C ASN A 591 -7.25 -6.17 -38.10
N TYR A 592 -7.92 -5.17 -38.60
CA TYR A 592 -9.35 -5.22 -38.96
C TYR A 592 -9.54 -4.59 -40.34
N SER A 593 -10.28 -5.27 -41.20
CA SER A 593 -10.52 -4.84 -42.57
C SER A 593 -11.98 -4.74 -42.89
N GLY A 594 -12.35 -3.87 -43.83
CA GLY A 594 -13.72 -3.72 -44.32
C GLY A 594 -14.53 -2.66 -43.57
N ALA A 595 -13.92 -1.85 -42.71
CA ALA A 595 -14.57 -0.65 -42.20
C ALA A 595 -14.85 0.36 -43.32
N CYS A 596 -16.04 0.96 -43.29
CA CYS A 596 -16.42 2.00 -44.23
C CYS A 596 -16.15 3.40 -43.65
N SER A 597 -15.84 4.34 -44.54
CA SER A 597 -15.81 5.75 -44.13
C SER A 597 -17.14 6.17 -43.49
N GLY A 598 -17.07 6.78 -42.32
CA GLY A 598 -18.22 7.17 -41.51
C GLY A 598 -18.60 6.15 -40.44
N ASP A 599 -18.02 4.94 -40.47
CA ASP A 599 -18.23 3.94 -39.40
C ASP A 599 -17.54 4.35 -38.10
N SER A 600 -18.08 3.87 -37.00
CA SER A 600 -17.42 3.90 -35.68
C SER A 600 -17.16 2.46 -35.26
N VAL A 601 -15.91 2.13 -35.02
CA VAL A 601 -15.47 0.77 -34.64
C VAL A 601 -14.92 0.83 -33.23
N THR A 602 -15.42 -0.04 -32.34
CA THR A 602 -14.88 -0.17 -31.00
C THR A 602 -13.74 -1.19 -31.03
N PHE A 603 -12.58 -0.78 -30.57
CA PHE A 603 -11.43 -1.65 -30.40
C PHE A 603 -11.15 -1.86 -28.90
N GLU A 604 -10.84 -3.09 -28.52
CA GLU A 604 -10.40 -3.46 -27.17
C GLU A 604 -9.23 -4.45 -27.27
N LEU A 605 -8.17 -4.13 -26.59
CA LEU A 605 -6.97 -4.95 -26.44
C LEU A 605 -6.94 -5.51 -25.02
N ILE A 606 -6.71 -6.83 -24.88
CA ILE A 606 -6.56 -7.49 -23.58
C ILE A 606 -5.24 -8.25 -23.56
N ASP A 607 -4.45 -8.09 -22.53
CA ASP A 607 -3.22 -8.83 -22.32
C ASP A 607 -3.44 -10.13 -21.51
N SER A 608 -2.38 -10.93 -21.32
CA SER A 608 -2.46 -12.21 -20.60
C SER A 608 -2.83 -12.08 -19.12
N ARG A 609 -2.72 -10.90 -18.53
CA ARG A 609 -3.13 -10.59 -17.14
C ARG A 609 -4.63 -10.30 -17.06
N GLY A 610 -5.26 -9.98 -18.17
CA GLY A 610 -6.62 -9.47 -18.26
C GLY A 610 -6.71 -7.95 -18.21
N CYS A 611 -5.56 -7.23 -18.31
CA CYS A 611 -5.53 -5.79 -18.52
C CYS A 611 -6.19 -5.44 -19.84
N SER A 612 -7.10 -4.46 -19.84
CA SER A 612 -7.76 -4.04 -21.08
C SER A 612 -7.57 -2.56 -21.35
N ASN A 613 -7.26 -2.23 -22.59
CA ASN A 613 -7.29 -0.85 -23.10
C ASN A 613 -8.29 -0.78 -24.25
N LYS A 614 -9.17 0.21 -24.24
CA LYS A 614 -10.32 0.30 -25.14
C LYS A 614 -10.47 1.70 -25.71
N THR A 615 -10.75 1.74 -27.03
CA THR A 615 -11.04 2.99 -27.74
C THR A 615 -12.17 2.84 -28.73
N ASN A 616 -12.80 3.96 -29.09
CA ASN A 616 -13.74 4.06 -30.20
C ASN A 616 -13.06 4.81 -31.35
N LEU A 617 -12.85 4.13 -32.44
CA LEU A 617 -12.23 4.67 -33.64
C LEU A 617 -13.31 5.11 -34.64
N TYR A 618 -13.30 6.36 -35.00
CA TYR A 618 -14.08 6.86 -36.13
C TYR A 618 -13.28 6.78 -37.43
N ILE A 619 -13.86 6.16 -38.45
CA ILE A 619 -13.24 6.04 -39.76
C ILE A 619 -13.56 7.29 -40.59
N PRO A 620 -12.60 8.18 -40.82
CA PRO A 620 -12.87 9.41 -41.54
C PRO A 620 -13.18 9.12 -43.01
N TYR A 621 -13.97 9.97 -43.64
CA TYR A 621 -14.11 9.96 -45.09
C TYR A 621 -12.76 10.34 -45.70
N ALA A 622 -12.26 9.55 -46.61
CA ALA A 622 -10.96 9.81 -47.32
C ALA A 622 -10.98 11.14 -48.12
N ASN A 623 -12.14 11.72 -48.31
CA ASN A 623 -12.39 13.05 -48.78
C ASN A 623 -13.36 13.78 -47.85
N ALA A 624 -13.18 13.66 -46.53
CA ALA A 624 -13.90 14.58 -45.65
C ALA A 624 -13.60 15.99 -46.18
N PRO A 625 -14.62 16.75 -46.55
CA PRO A 625 -14.37 18.09 -47.01
C PRO A 625 -13.62 18.78 -45.90
N ALA A 626 -12.51 19.42 -46.22
CA ALA A 626 -11.77 20.25 -45.29
C ALA A 626 -12.77 21.10 -44.50
N PRO A 627 -12.49 21.37 -43.22
CA PRO A 627 -13.33 22.29 -42.47
C PRO A 627 -13.66 23.49 -43.38
N SER A 628 -14.90 23.85 -43.46
CA SER A 628 -15.33 24.86 -44.43
C SER A 628 -16.25 25.87 -43.79
N ILE A 629 -16.14 27.11 -44.27
CA ILE A 629 -17.01 28.22 -43.86
C ILE A 629 -17.82 28.67 -45.05
N PHE A 630 -19.12 28.72 -44.88
CA PHE A 630 -20.02 29.22 -45.93
C PHE A 630 -21.23 29.99 -45.35
N PRO A 631 -21.74 31.00 -46.08
CA PRO A 631 -21.15 31.56 -47.27
C PRO A 631 -19.87 32.34 -46.98
N ASN A 632 -18.93 32.33 -47.92
CA ASN A 632 -17.73 33.15 -47.86
C ASN A 632 -17.50 33.81 -49.19
N PRO A 633 -17.68 35.14 -49.31
CA PRO A 633 -17.97 36.12 -48.28
C PRO A 633 -19.34 35.97 -47.63
N SER A 634 -19.41 36.39 -46.36
CA SER A 634 -20.66 36.38 -45.55
C SER A 634 -21.27 37.80 -45.47
N LEU A 635 -22.61 37.88 -45.45
CA LEU A 635 -23.37 39.12 -45.22
C LEU A 635 -23.84 39.28 -43.76
N GLY A 636 -23.38 38.42 -42.85
CA GLY A 636 -23.75 38.55 -41.42
C GLY A 636 -23.91 37.23 -40.65
N ASN A 637 -24.09 36.13 -41.37
CA ASN A 637 -24.17 34.81 -40.80
C ASN A 637 -23.28 33.83 -41.56
N LEU A 638 -22.71 32.88 -40.89
CA LEU A 638 -21.94 31.81 -41.52
C LEU A 638 -22.17 30.48 -40.84
N THR A 639 -21.92 29.40 -41.55
CA THR A 639 -21.87 28.03 -41.00
C THR A 639 -20.43 27.56 -41.04
N PHE A 640 -19.96 27.06 -39.92
CA PHE A 640 -18.71 26.35 -39.80
C PHE A 640 -18.99 24.85 -39.84
N ALA A 641 -18.48 24.18 -40.81
CA ALA A 641 -18.68 22.76 -41.01
C ALA A 641 -17.39 21.98 -40.73
N VAL A 642 -17.45 20.97 -39.89
CA VAL A 642 -16.30 20.16 -39.44
C VAL A 642 -16.71 18.70 -39.25
N ASP A 643 -15.80 17.78 -39.57
CA ASP A 643 -15.92 16.38 -39.20
C ASP A 643 -15.23 16.13 -37.87
N ALA A 644 -16.00 15.73 -36.86
CA ALA A 644 -15.51 15.46 -35.52
C ALA A 644 -15.18 13.96 -35.35
N PRO A 645 -13.99 13.63 -34.87
CA PRO A 645 -13.59 12.23 -34.66
C PRO A 645 -14.22 11.60 -33.41
N TYR A 646 -14.94 12.38 -32.61
CA TYR A 646 -15.65 11.96 -31.39
C TYR A 646 -16.79 12.93 -31.06
N SER A 647 -17.72 12.49 -30.25
CA SER A 647 -18.72 13.37 -29.62
C SER A 647 -18.10 14.14 -28.47
N GLY A 648 -18.36 15.43 -28.39
CA GLY A 648 -17.75 16.32 -27.38
C GLY A 648 -18.12 17.76 -27.58
N TYR A 649 -17.15 18.66 -27.54
CA TYR A 649 -17.35 20.11 -27.62
C TYR A 649 -16.45 20.73 -28.69
N LEU A 650 -17.03 21.66 -29.43
CA LEU A 650 -16.33 22.52 -30.39
C LEU A 650 -16.20 23.92 -29.79
N PHE A 651 -14.98 24.33 -29.49
CA PHE A 651 -14.65 25.69 -29.09
C PHE A 651 -14.36 26.51 -30.33
N LEU A 652 -15.17 27.51 -30.58
CA LEU A 652 -15.02 28.41 -31.72
C LEU A 652 -14.61 29.79 -31.24
N ARG A 653 -13.59 30.38 -31.90
CA ARG A 653 -13.22 31.78 -31.70
C ARG A 653 -13.00 32.47 -33.04
N LEU A 654 -13.47 33.71 -33.14
CA LEU A 654 -13.22 34.58 -34.26
C LEU A 654 -12.13 35.57 -33.92
N VAL A 655 -11.13 35.65 -34.81
CA VAL A 655 -9.97 36.50 -34.64
C VAL A 655 -9.91 37.49 -35.80
N ASN A 656 -9.67 38.77 -35.52
CA ASN A 656 -9.53 39.80 -36.53
C ASN A 656 -8.09 39.80 -37.10
N SER A 657 -7.84 40.67 -38.08
CA SER A 657 -6.55 40.83 -38.73
C SER A 657 -5.42 41.35 -37.82
N ALA A 658 -5.77 41.88 -36.64
CA ALA A 658 -4.81 42.29 -35.61
C ALA A 658 -4.47 41.17 -34.60
N GLY A 659 -5.12 39.99 -34.72
CA GLY A 659 -4.93 38.87 -33.79
C GLY A 659 -5.82 38.94 -32.54
N GLU A 660 -6.77 39.87 -32.48
CA GLU A 660 -7.68 40.03 -31.36
C GLU A 660 -8.88 39.08 -31.49
N ILE A 661 -9.26 38.41 -30.37
CA ILE A 661 -10.45 37.56 -30.33
C ILE A 661 -11.68 38.45 -30.22
N ILE A 662 -12.52 38.39 -31.23
CA ILE A 662 -13.75 39.21 -31.35
C ILE A 662 -14.98 38.49 -30.78
N GLN A 663 -15.02 37.17 -30.92
CA GLN A 663 -16.15 36.34 -30.42
C GLN A 663 -15.65 34.95 -30.07
N MET A 664 -16.25 34.39 -29.01
CA MET A 664 -15.99 33.00 -28.58
C MET A 664 -17.34 32.28 -28.37
N GLY A 665 -17.34 30.97 -28.61
CA GLY A 665 -18.52 30.13 -28.35
C GLY A 665 -18.13 28.67 -28.22
N VAL A 666 -18.89 27.94 -27.40
CA VAL A 666 -18.77 26.49 -27.24
C VAL A 666 -20.07 25.86 -27.76
N ARG A 667 -19.95 24.76 -28.49
CA ARG A 667 -21.06 23.95 -28.98
C ARG A 667 -20.81 22.49 -28.74
N GLU A 668 -21.82 21.76 -28.31
CA GLU A 668 -21.80 20.29 -28.32
C GLU A 668 -21.78 19.80 -29.77
N ILE A 669 -20.98 18.80 -30.04
CA ILE A 669 -20.86 18.16 -31.36
C ILE A 669 -20.99 16.66 -31.21
N ASN A 670 -21.47 16.05 -32.28
CA ASN A 670 -21.56 14.60 -32.39
C ASN A 670 -20.40 14.07 -33.24
N LEU A 671 -20.08 12.78 -33.03
CA LEU A 671 -19.21 12.05 -33.93
C LEU A 671 -19.65 12.21 -35.38
N GLY A 672 -18.72 12.54 -36.30
CA GLY A 672 -19.00 12.75 -37.73
C GLY A 672 -19.22 14.21 -38.09
N ARG A 673 -19.94 14.45 -39.18
CA ARG A 673 -20.17 15.79 -39.74
C ARG A 673 -21.03 16.66 -38.87
N ASN A 674 -20.52 17.82 -38.48
CA ASN A 674 -21.23 18.87 -37.72
C ASN A 674 -21.24 20.16 -38.50
N GLU A 675 -22.38 20.85 -38.48
CA GLU A 675 -22.57 22.19 -39.03
C GLU A 675 -23.01 23.16 -37.94
N VAL A 676 -22.14 24.08 -37.60
CA VAL A 676 -22.35 25.03 -36.51
C VAL A 676 -22.66 26.41 -37.09
N TYR A 677 -23.84 26.90 -36.82
CA TYR A 677 -24.27 28.20 -37.22
C TYR A 677 -23.70 29.29 -36.32
N LEU A 678 -23.04 30.29 -36.94
CA LEU A 678 -22.49 31.46 -36.29
C LEU A 678 -23.20 32.73 -36.72
N TRP A 679 -23.78 33.39 -35.70
CA TRP A 679 -24.35 34.71 -35.93
C TRP A 679 -23.30 35.79 -35.60
N LEU A 680 -22.97 36.62 -36.59
CA LEU A 680 -21.86 37.59 -36.49
C LEU A 680 -22.30 38.95 -35.94
N GLY A 681 -23.61 39.13 -35.67
CA GLY A 681 -24.13 40.28 -35.00
C GLY A 681 -23.63 41.65 -35.51
N ASN A 682 -22.99 42.40 -34.62
CA ASN A 682 -22.45 43.72 -34.89
C ASN A 682 -20.94 43.75 -35.25
N ILE A 683 -20.37 42.61 -35.73
CA ILE A 683 -18.96 42.56 -36.15
C ILE A 683 -18.79 43.39 -37.42
N PRO A 684 -17.80 44.31 -37.50
CA PRO A 684 -17.53 45.14 -38.69
C PRO A 684 -17.18 44.34 -39.94
N SER A 685 -17.35 44.93 -41.10
CA SER A 685 -16.84 44.37 -42.37
C SER A 685 -15.33 44.21 -42.31
N GLY A 686 -14.79 43.04 -42.74
CA GLY A 686 -13.38 42.77 -42.67
C GLY A 686 -13.02 41.31 -42.96
N GLN A 687 -11.72 41.01 -42.87
CA GLN A 687 -11.22 39.67 -42.94
C GLN A 687 -11.05 39.11 -41.51
N TYR A 688 -11.51 37.88 -41.34
CA TYR A 688 -11.50 37.19 -40.07
C TYR A 688 -10.96 35.78 -40.24
N LEU A 689 -10.43 35.25 -39.14
CA LEU A 689 -10.02 33.86 -39.00
C LEU A 689 -10.97 33.20 -37.99
N ALA A 690 -11.70 32.20 -38.43
CA ALA A 690 -12.42 31.32 -37.49
C ALA A 690 -11.51 30.17 -37.08
N GLN A 691 -11.23 30.08 -35.82
CA GLN A 691 -10.45 29.01 -35.20
C GLN A 691 -11.38 28.10 -34.41
N ALA A 692 -11.21 26.80 -34.59
CA ALA A 692 -11.98 25.77 -33.93
C ALA A 692 -11.05 24.78 -33.23
N ILE A 693 -11.41 24.40 -32.01
CA ILE A 693 -10.73 23.37 -31.22
C ILE A 693 -11.75 22.32 -30.85
N LEU A 694 -11.45 21.05 -31.11
CA LEU A 694 -12.25 19.92 -30.70
C LEU A 694 -11.79 19.42 -29.33
N SER A 695 -12.71 19.22 -28.38
CA SER A 695 -12.39 18.68 -27.04
C SER A 695 -13.45 17.67 -26.60
N LYS A 696 -13.06 16.67 -25.84
CA LYS A 696 -13.96 15.72 -25.18
C LYS A 696 -14.63 16.33 -23.93
N GLU A 697 -14.00 17.35 -23.35
CA GLU A 697 -14.48 17.99 -22.10
C GLU A 697 -15.04 19.40 -22.38
N SER A 698 -15.95 19.84 -21.53
CA SER A 698 -16.58 21.17 -21.63
C SER A 698 -15.69 22.32 -21.14
N SER A 699 -14.56 22.02 -20.48
CA SER A 699 -13.57 23.01 -20.01
C SER A 699 -12.46 23.18 -21.04
N GLU A 700 -12.17 24.43 -21.40
CA GLU A 700 -11.15 24.78 -22.37
C GLU A 700 -9.74 24.43 -21.85
N ILE A 701 -9.08 23.46 -22.49
CA ILE A 701 -7.63 23.30 -22.38
C ILE A 701 -7.05 23.79 -23.69
N ILE A 702 -6.41 24.96 -23.65
CA ILE A 702 -5.69 25.52 -24.80
C ILE A 702 -4.30 24.86 -24.83
N ASP A 703 -4.20 23.71 -25.48
CA ASP A 703 -2.89 23.22 -25.92
C ASP A 703 -2.84 23.21 -27.47
N GLY A 704 -1.72 23.67 -28.00
CA GLY A 704 -1.63 24.28 -29.34
C GLY A 704 -1.72 23.36 -30.56
N ASP A 705 -1.94 22.05 -30.46
CA ASP A 705 -1.67 21.14 -31.58
C ASP A 705 -2.89 20.75 -32.46
N ASN A 706 -4.11 21.11 -32.08
CA ASN A 706 -5.34 20.73 -32.80
C ASN A 706 -6.24 21.91 -33.19
N ILE A 707 -5.66 23.04 -33.58
CA ILE A 707 -6.44 24.22 -34.01
C ILE A 707 -6.77 24.11 -35.50
N ILE A 708 -8.03 23.95 -35.81
CA ILE A 708 -8.57 24.08 -37.16
C ILE A 708 -8.83 25.57 -37.44
N ALA A 709 -8.28 26.12 -38.50
CA ALA A 709 -8.41 27.56 -38.78
C ALA A 709 -8.82 27.81 -40.24
N GLU A 710 -9.93 28.55 -40.42
CA GLU A 710 -10.45 28.91 -41.72
C GLU A 710 -10.64 30.44 -41.86
N LYS A 711 -10.26 31.01 -42.99
CA LYS A 711 -10.39 32.45 -43.31
C LYS A 711 -11.73 32.73 -43.97
N PHE A 712 -12.37 33.80 -43.57
CA PHE A 712 -13.56 34.31 -44.26
C PHE A 712 -13.57 35.83 -44.33
N ILE A 713 -14.41 36.35 -45.25
CA ILE A 713 -14.66 37.77 -45.43
C ILE A 713 -16.08 38.10 -45.03
N LEU A 714 -16.23 39.09 -44.15
CA LEU A 714 -17.51 39.63 -43.75
C LEU A 714 -17.73 40.95 -44.54
N LEU A 715 -18.82 41.02 -45.29
CA LEU A 715 -19.25 42.22 -46.02
C LEU A 715 -20.55 42.70 -45.38
N ARG A 716 -20.63 44.01 -45.09
CA ARG A 716 -21.84 44.66 -44.67
C ARG A 716 -22.10 45.84 -45.56
N GLU A 717 -23.34 46.03 -45.92
CA GLU A 717 -23.77 47.22 -46.67
C GLU A 717 -23.70 48.48 -45.79
#